data_436aa0293e375da1547f3fe96295c313
#
_entry.id   436aa0293e375da1547f3fe96295c313
#
_cell.length_a   1.000
_cell.length_b   1.000
_cell.length_c   1.000
_cell.angle_alpha   90.00
_cell.angle_beta   90.00
_cell.angle_gamma   90.00
#
_symmetry.space_group_name_H-M   'P 1'
#
loop_
_entity.id
_entity.type
_entity.pdbx_description
1 polymer ?
#
loop_
_entity_poly.entity_id
_entity_poly.type
_entity_poly.pdbx_seq_one_letter_code
_entity_poly.pdbx_strand_id
1 'polypeptide(L)'
;MSTVLDQIAGPQDLRALDSAQLGLLAAEIRDLLVQTVARTGGHLGPNLGAVELTIALHRSFDSPTEPILFDVGHQAYVHKILTGRAGRMHTLRQFGGLSGYPSRDASPHDWIENSHASTALSYADGLAKAYEVRGERRPVVAVVGDGALTGGMCWEALNNIAAADRPVVIVVNDNGRSYSPTTGGLAEHLNGLRLRPGYERMLGQVRDALGRTPVVGPPLYDALHGVKRGVKDLLAPQGMFEDLGLKYVGPVDGHDVAAMEHAFALARRYCADSGPVIVHCVTRKGYGYAPAENDEADQMHQSRGFDPETGKARPAGGRSWTSVFGEELVRLGEERDDLVAITAAMCEPTGLGAFARRFPQRCYDVGIAEQHAMTSAAGLASGGLHPVVAIYSTFLNRAFDQLLMDVALHRLPVTVVLDRAGITGDDGPSHNGIWDLALLGVVPGLRLAAPRDEPTLRAELAEAVEVSDGPSVVRFPKTPLVEPIPALRSVGSVDVLAEPDAGSDVDVLVIAIGACAADVVEAAGAVRGAGYSVRVVDPRWVYPVDPALAGLAAKARLVVTVEDGAVNGGAGARIAQTIADEGIDTPTRQLGVPHNFPVHGKVSDIRSWAGLTVPDIGRRIVEWSAVVSPDSEPGADLPAVRRAAGGDGE
;
A
#
# COMPACT_ATOMS: atom_id res chain seq x y z
N MET A 1 -38.73 11.05 -0.33
CA MET A 1 -38.26 12.44 -0.11
C MET A 1 -36.84 12.49 -0.59
N SER A 2 -36.44 13.57 -1.29
CA SER A 2 -35.02 13.77 -1.67
C SER A 2 -34.21 13.95 -0.39
N THR A 3 -33.06 13.27 -0.30
CA THR A 3 -32.13 13.40 0.84
C THR A 3 -31.32 14.70 0.72
N VAL A 4 -30.59 15.11 1.77
CA VAL A 4 -29.67 16.24 1.67
C VAL A 4 -28.54 15.91 0.72
N LEU A 5 -28.06 14.67 0.76
CA LEU A 5 -26.99 14.17 -0.12
C LEU A 5 -27.37 14.24 -1.61
N ASP A 6 -28.64 13.99 -1.97
CA ASP A 6 -29.12 14.09 -3.35
C ASP A 6 -29.00 15.52 -3.93
N GLN A 7 -28.86 16.52 -3.06
CA GLN A 7 -28.75 17.93 -3.46
C GLN A 7 -27.29 18.37 -3.66
N ILE A 8 -26.33 17.51 -3.32
CA ILE A 8 -24.91 17.82 -3.42
C ILE A 8 -24.35 17.30 -4.75
N ALA A 9 -24.18 18.19 -5.70
CA ALA A 9 -23.51 17.94 -6.98
C ALA A 9 -22.01 18.27 -6.92
N GLY A 10 -21.58 19.12 -5.98
CA GLY A 10 -20.20 19.50 -5.80
C GLY A 10 -19.95 20.24 -4.48
N PRO A 11 -18.68 20.56 -4.16
CA PRO A 11 -18.32 21.18 -2.87
C PRO A 11 -18.99 22.53 -2.62
N GLN A 12 -19.33 23.29 -3.65
CA GLN A 12 -20.00 24.59 -3.55
C GLN A 12 -21.37 24.50 -2.89
N ASP A 13 -22.08 23.37 -3.06
CA ASP A 13 -23.43 23.19 -2.52
C ASP A 13 -23.42 23.07 -1.00
N LEU A 14 -22.30 22.63 -0.42
CA LEU A 14 -22.13 22.51 1.03
C LEU A 14 -22.22 23.86 1.76
N ARG A 15 -21.87 24.96 1.09
CA ARG A 15 -21.82 26.29 1.73
C ARG A 15 -23.19 26.83 2.12
N ALA A 16 -24.24 26.37 1.45
CA ALA A 16 -25.60 26.80 1.71
C ALA A 16 -26.28 26.05 2.87
N LEU A 17 -25.69 24.93 3.33
CA LEU A 17 -26.29 24.08 4.35
C LEU A 17 -26.11 24.67 5.74
N ASP A 18 -27.19 24.62 6.53
CA ASP A 18 -27.17 24.93 7.96
C ASP A 18 -26.68 23.76 8.81
N SER A 19 -26.48 23.98 10.13
CA SER A 19 -25.93 22.95 11.03
C SER A 19 -26.80 21.69 11.13
N ALA A 20 -28.14 21.83 11.04
CA ALA A 20 -29.05 20.68 11.08
C ALA A 20 -28.93 19.85 9.80
N GLN A 21 -28.85 20.51 8.64
CA GLN A 21 -28.64 19.87 7.35
C GLN A 21 -27.27 19.20 7.26
N LEU A 22 -26.20 19.79 7.82
CA LEU A 22 -24.88 19.18 7.89
C LEU A 22 -24.88 17.90 8.73
N GLY A 23 -25.63 17.89 9.84
CA GLY A 23 -25.79 16.68 10.65
C GLY A 23 -26.52 15.56 9.90
N LEU A 24 -27.58 15.91 9.14
CA LEU A 24 -28.28 14.95 8.28
C LEU A 24 -27.37 14.44 7.15
N LEU A 25 -26.65 15.32 6.48
CA LEU A 25 -25.70 14.96 5.41
C LEU A 25 -24.64 13.99 5.93
N ALA A 26 -24.07 14.24 7.11
CA ALA A 26 -23.08 13.35 7.72
C ALA A 26 -23.66 11.95 7.99
N ALA A 27 -24.90 11.86 8.45
CA ALA A 27 -25.58 10.58 8.67
C ALA A 27 -25.84 9.84 7.34
N GLU A 28 -26.33 10.53 6.32
CA GLU A 28 -26.58 9.97 4.97
C GLU A 28 -25.30 9.49 4.29
N ILE A 29 -24.19 10.24 4.44
CA ILE A 29 -22.86 9.81 3.94
C ILE A 29 -22.41 8.54 4.65
N ARG A 30 -22.56 8.43 5.98
CA ARG A 30 -22.19 7.21 6.72
C ARG A 30 -22.99 6.00 6.25
N ASP A 31 -24.30 6.16 6.07
CA ASP A 31 -25.14 5.08 5.55
C ASP A 31 -24.68 4.64 4.15
N LEU A 32 -24.44 5.59 3.25
CA LEU A 32 -23.90 5.29 1.91
C LEU A 32 -22.55 4.55 1.98
N LEU A 33 -21.65 4.97 2.87
CA LEU A 33 -20.34 4.31 3.05
C LEU A 33 -20.51 2.87 3.54
N VAL A 34 -21.33 2.64 4.57
CA VAL A 34 -21.59 1.29 5.10
C VAL A 34 -22.19 0.39 4.02
N GLN A 35 -23.23 0.86 3.31
CA GLN A 35 -23.89 0.09 2.25
C GLN A 35 -22.96 -0.18 1.06
N THR A 36 -22.08 0.75 0.72
CA THR A 36 -21.11 0.59 -0.36
C THR A 36 -20.07 -0.45 0.02
N VAL A 37 -19.36 -0.24 1.15
CA VAL A 37 -18.24 -1.09 1.56
C VAL A 37 -18.70 -2.50 1.95
N ALA A 38 -19.92 -2.64 2.48
CA ALA A 38 -20.55 -3.95 2.73
C ALA A 38 -20.64 -4.81 1.45
N ARG A 39 -20.79 -4.18 0.29
CA ARG A 39 -20.88 -4.86 -1.02
C ARG A 39 -19.54 -5.00 -1.71
N THR A 40 -18.78 -3.92 -1.79
CA THR A 40 -17.56 -3.84 -2.61
C THR A 40 -16.28 -4.19 -1.84
N GLY A 41 -16.34 -4.22 -0.50
CA GLY A 41 -15.15 -4.14 0.33
C GLY A 41 -14.53 -2.73 0.28
N GLY A 42 -13.51 -2.50 1.08
CA GLY A 42 -12.77 -1.24 1.11
C GLY A 42 -12.45 -0.75 2.52
N HIS A 43 -12.03 0.51 2.64
CA HIS A 43 -11.64 1.13 3.90
C HIS A 43 -12.86 1.79 4.55
N LEU A 44 -13.46 1.15 5.56
CA LEU A 44 -14.67 1.67 6.18
C LEU A 44 -14.36 2.58 7.38
N GLY A 45 -13.68 2.05 8.38
CA GLY A 45 -13.42 2.76 9.64
C GLY A 45 -12.75 4.11 9.47
N PRO A 46 -11.67 4.24 8.66
CA PRO A 46 -11.02 5.52 8.39
C PRO A 46 -11.96 6.56 7.75
N ASN A 47 -12.83 6.13 6.83
CA ASN A 47 -13.77 7.03 6.16
C ASN A 47 -14.91 7.47 7.07
N LEU A 48 -15.45 6.58 7.92
CA LEU A 48 -16.46 6.93 8.91
C LEU A 48 -15.95 7.98 9.91
N GLY A 49 -14.67 7.88 10.29
CA GLY A 49 -14.02 8.85 11.18
C GLY A 49 -13.73 10.20 10.54
N ALA A 50 -13.68 10.29 9.20
CA ALA A 50 -13.29 11.49 8.48
C ALA A 50 -14.48 12.26 7.84
N VAL A 51 -15.75 11.92 8.17
CA VAL A 51 -16.92 12.52 7.51
C VAL A 51 -17.01 14.01 7.78
N GLU A 52 -17.10 14.43 9.03
CA GLU A 52 -17.22 15.85 9.40
C GLU A 52 -15.97 16.63 9.03
N LEU A 53 -14.78 16.03 9.21
CA LEU A 53 -13.52 16.63 8.80
C LEU A 53 -13.52 16.96 7.30
N THR A 54 -13.96 16.03 6.45
CA THR A 54 -13.98 16.25 4.99
C THR A 54 -15.05 17.27 4.58
N ILE A 55 -16.20 17.28 5.25
CA ILE A 55 -17.24 18.32 5.05
C ILE A 55 -16.66 19.70 5.40
N ALA A 56 -16.02 19.85 6.56
CA ALA A 56 -15.43 21.11 7.00
C ALA A 56 -14.32 21.60 6.07
N LEU A 57 -13.48 20.69 5.54
CA LEU A 57 -12.45 21.00 4.54
C LEU A 57 -13.06 21.60 3.28
N HIS A 58 -14.07 20.95 2.69
CA HIS A 58 -14.71 21.42 1.46
C HIS A 58 -15.57 22.67 1.64
N ARG A 59 -15.98 22.99 2.87
CA ARG A 59 -16.64 24.27 3.19
C ARG A 59 -15.63 25.41 3.37
N SER A 60 -14.41 25.08 3.82
CA SER A 60 -13.38 26.07 4.16
C SER A 60 -12.43 26.38 3.03
N PHE A 61 -12.18 25.44 2.11
CA PHE A 61 -11.23 25.56 1.01
C PHE A 61 -11.93 25.35 -0.34
N ASP A 62 -11.44 26.05 -1.35
CA ASP A 62 -12.05 26.11 -2.68
C ASP A 62 -11.44 25.09 -3.64
N SER A 63 -11.71 23.79 -3.38
CA SER A 63 -11.28 22.70 -4.26
C SER A 63 -12.04 22.74 -5.60
N PRO A 64 -11.36 22.54 -6.77
CA PRO A 64 -9.98 22.10 -6.92
C PRO A 64 -8.94 23.22 -6.96
N THR A 65 -9.33 24.50 -6.96
CA THR A 65 -8.41 25.64 -7.06
C THR A 65 -7.42 25.69 -5.91
N GLU A 66 -7.88 25.40 -4.70
CA GLU A 66 -7.07 25.18 -3.51
C GLU A 66 -6.94 23.65 -3.32
N PRO A 67 -5.80 23.03 -3.64
CA PRO A 67 -5.65 21.59 -3.58
C PRO A 67 -5.87 21.03 -2.17
N ILE A 68 -6.66 19.96 -2.07
CA ILE A 68 -6.79 19.13 -0.85
C ILE A 68 -6.17 17.78 -1.15
N LEU A 69 -5.04 17.48 -0.54
CA LEU A 69 -4.27 16.27 -0.72
C LEU A 69 -4.53 15.31 0.44
N PHE A 70 -4.83 14.05 0.16
CA PHE A 70 -5.00 13.03 1.19
C PHE A 70 -3.81 12.09 1.19
N ASP A 71 -3.07 12.02 2.31
CA ASP A 71 -1.99 11.05 2.47
C ASP A 71 -2.54 9.63 2.46
N VAL A 72 -1.88 8.71 1.76
CA VAL A 72 -2.39 7.38 1.42
C VAL A 72 -3.67 7.46 0.57
N GLY A 73 -4.63 8.30 0.94
CA GLY A 73 -5.89 8.47 0.22
C GLY A 73 -6.97 7.42 0.49
N HIS A 74 -6.72 6.46 1.38
CA HIS A 74 -7.71 5.45 1.78
C HIS A 74 -8.92 6.04 2.54
N GLN A 75 -8.78 7.23 3.10
CA GLN A 75 -9.82 8.00 3.80
C GLN A 75 -10.51 9.05 2.90
N ALA A 76 -10.41 8.92 1.57
CA ALA A 76 -10.93 9.91 0.61
C ALA A 76 -12.29 9.55 0.00
N TYR A 77 -13.04 8.57 0.55
CA TYR A 77 -14.36 8.23 0.01
C TYR A 77 -15.35 9.36 0.20
N VAL A 78 -15.32 10.03 1.34
CA VAL A 78 -16.15 11.22 1.60
C VAL A 78 -15.81 12.35 0.62
N HIS A 79 -14.54 12.56 0.34
CA HIS A 79 -14.08 13.50 -0.70
C HIS A 79 -14.67 13.15 -2.07
N LYS A 80 -14.68 11.86 -2.46
CA LYS A 80 -15.32 11.43 -3.73
C LYS A 80 -16.82 11.73 -3.74
N ILE A 81 -17.52 11.43 -2.63
CA ILE A 81 -18.95 11.68 -2.48
C ILE A 81 -19.25 13.17 -2.67
N LEU A 82 -18.54 14.04 -1.94
CA LEU A 82 -18.75 15.48 -1.95
C LEU A 82 -18.31 16.19 -3.24
N THR A 83 -17.52 15.53 -4.07
CA THR A 83 -17.03 16.04 -5.37
C THR A 83 -17.77 15.43 -6.56
N GLY A 84 -19.06 15.10 -6.38
CA GLY A 84 -19.99 14.72 -7.45
C GLY A 84 -19.95 13.24 -7.87
N ARG A 85 -19.31 12.38 -7.09
CA ARG A 85 -19.18 10.94 -7.41
C ARG A 85 -20.06 10.02 -6.56
N ALA A 86 -20.97 10.58 -5.74
CA ALA A 86 -21.88 9.81 -4.86
C ALA A 86 -22.64 8.72 -5.64
N GLY A 87 -23.22 9.05 -6.80
CA GLY A 87 -23.98 8.12 -7.62
C GLY A 87 -23.16 6.95 -8.20
N ARG A 88 -21.84 7.06 -8.22
CA ARG A 88 -20.92 6.02 -8.70
C ARG A 88 -20.30 5.18 -7.58
N MET A 89 -20.59 5.45 -6.32
CA MET A 89 -19.98 4.73 -5.19
C MET A 89 -20.23 3.22 -5.24
N HIS A 90 -21.32 2.77 -5.84
CA HIS A 90 -21.60 1.34 -6.05
C HIS A 90 -20.55 0.61 -6.91
N THR A 91 -19.72 1.34 -7.67
CA THR A 91 -18.63 0.79 -8.51
C THR A 91 -17.26 0.87 -7.83
N LEU A 92 -17.20 1.25 -6.54
CA LEU A 92 -15.95 1.44 -5.81
C LEU A 92 -15.10 0.16 -5.86
N ARG A 93 -13.81 0.30 -6.23
CA ARG A 93 -12.81 -0.78 -6.31
C ARG A 93 -13.11 -1.88 -7.35
N GLN A 94 -14.09 -1.66 -8.25
CA GLN A 94 -14.41 -2.58 -9.32
C GLN A 94 -13.72 -2.15 -10.62
N PHE A 95 -13.39 -3.11 -11.46
CA PHE A 95 -12.76 -2.87 -12.76
C PHE A 95 -13.59 -1.87 -13.59
N GLY A 96 -12.95 -0.80 -14.08
CA GLY A 96 -13.64 0.29 -14.80
C GLY A 96 -14.52 1.19 -13.93
N GLY A 97 -14.57 0.95 -12.62
CA GLY A 97 -15.31 1.75 -11.64
C GLY A 97 -14.47 2.82 -10.96
N LEU A 98 -14.92 3.25 -9.77
CA LEU A 98 -14.18 4.20 -8.94
C LEU A 98 -13.01 3.50 -8.23
N SER A 99 -11.82 4.10 -8.29
CA SER A 99 -10.66 3.68 -7.48
C SER A 99 -10.96 3.81 -5.98
N GLY A 100 -10.37 2.93 -5.17
CA GLY A 100 -10.37 3.04 -3.71
C GLY A 100 -9.50 4.19 -3.17
N TYR A 101 -8.78 4.89 -4.03
CA TYR A 101 -7.91 6.02 -3.72
C TYR A 101 -8.24 7.19 -4.65
N PRO A 102 -7.78 8.43 -4.37
CA PRO A 102 -7.85 9.52 -5.35
C PRO A 102 -7.23 9.08 -6.68
N SER A 103 -7.83 9.51 -7.78
CA SER A 103 -7.35 9.23 -9.13
C SER A 103 -7.53 10.47 -10.01
N ARG A 104 -6.44 10.93 -10.60
CA ARG A 104 -6.41 12.16 -11.42
C ARG A 104 -7.33 12.08 -12.63
N ASP A 105 -7.47 10.90 -13.21
CA ASP A 105 -8.37 10.66 -14.35
C ASP A 105 -9.85 10.67 -13.95
N ALA A 106 -10.14 10.45 -12.65
CA ALA A 106 -11.52 10.38 -12.16
C ALA A 106 -12.11 11.75 -11.80
N SER A 107 -11.28 12.75 -11.45
CA SER A 107 -11.78 14.06 -11.01
C SER A 107 -10.65 15.12 -10.98
N PRO A 108 -10.95 16.38 -11.34
CA PRO A 108 -10.02 17.50 -11.17
C PRO A 108 -9.73 17.82 -9.69
N HIS A 109 -10.55 17.32 -8.76
CA HIS A 109 -10.34 17.46 -7.33
C HIS A 109 -9.26 16.50 -6.78
N ASP A 110 -8.91 15.44 -7.53
CA ASP A 110 -7.92 14.43 -7.14
C ASP A 110 -6.53 14.82 -7.68
N TRP A 111 -5.74 15.54 -6.88
CA TRP A 111 -4.46 16.11 -7.30
C TRP A 111 -3.31 15.11 -7.34
N ILE A 112 -3.33 14.12 -6.45
CA ILE A 112 -2.29 13.10 -6.33
C ILE A 112 -2.89 11.70 -6.36
N GLU A 113 -2.13 10.76 -6.89
CA GLU A 113 -2.50 9.36 -6.98
C GLU A 113 -1.34 8.52 -6.45
N ASN A 114 -1.29 8.36 -5.12
CA ASN A 114 -0.28 7.56 -4.46
C ASN A 114 -0.78 7.10 -3.09
N SER A 115 -0.87 5.79 -2.89
CA SER A 115 -1.30 5.21 -1.62
C SER A 115 -0.15 4.70 -0.72
N HIS A 116 1.10 4.99 -1.06
CA HIS A 116 2.21 4.87 -0.14
C HIS A 116 2.22 6.06 0.83
N ALA A 117 2.29 5.79 2.13
CA ALA A 117 2.17 6.80 3.18
C ALA A 117 3.29 7.87 3.12
N SER A 118 3.05 8.99 3.80
CA SER A 118 4.03 10.06 4.04
C SER A 118 4.40 10.90 2.81
N THR A 119 3.60 10.86 1.72
CA THR A 119 3.91 11.60 0.47
C THR A 119 3.19 12.94 0.36
N ALA A 120 2.02 13.10 0.98
CA ALA A 120 1.17 14.28 0.75
C ALA A 120 1.84 15.59 1.15
N LEU A 121 2.66 15.60 2.20
CA LEU A 121 3.40 16.80 2.63
C LEU A 121 4.44 17.23 1.60
N SER A 122 5.16 16.29 1.01
CA SER A 122 6.15 16.60 -0.05
C SER A 122 5.46 17.11 -1.32
N TYR A 123 4.30 16.55 -1.69
CA TYR A 123 3.48 17.09 -2.77
C TYR A 123 2.98 18.51 -2.46
N ALA A 124 2.54 18.76 -1.21
CA ALA A 124 2.09 20.08 -0.79
C ALA A 124 3.21 21.13 -0.85
N ASP A 125 4.41 20.78 -0.39
CA ASP A 125 5.60 21.65 -0.52
C ASP A 125 5.93 21.95 -1.98
N GLY A 126 5.92 20.92 -2.84
CA GLY A 126 6.17 21.07 -4.27
C GLY A 126 5.13 21.96 -4.97
N LEU A 127 3.84 21.78 -4.68
CA LEU A 127 2.77 22.62 -5.22
C LEU A 127 2.87 24.07 -4.74
N ALA A 128 3.15 24.28 -3.45
CA ALA A 128 3.32 25.62 -2.89
C ALA A 128 4.53 26.34 -3.53
N LYS A 129 5.64 25.65 -3.78
CA LYS A 129 6.79 26.16 -4.53
C LYS A 129 6.43 26.53 -5.98
N ALA A 130 5.65 25.68 -6.65
CA ALA A 130 5.20 25.95 -8.01
C ALA A 130 4.32 27.20 -8.09
N TYR A 131 3.42 27.39 -7.14
CA TYR A 131 2.59 28.59 -7.05
C TYR A 131 3.40 29.84 -6.77
N GLU A 132 4.37 29.77 -5.86
CA GLU A 132 5.29 30.87 -5.56
C GLU A 132 6.05 31.32 -6.81
N VAL A 133 6.63 30.40 -7.58
CA VAL A 133 7.34 30.70 -8.85
C VAL A 133 6.41 31.33 -9.88
N ARG A 134 5.14 31.00 -9.88
CA ARG A 134 4.12 31.58 -10.76
C ARG A 134 3.56 32.92 -10.26
N GLY A 135 4.02 33.39 -9.10
CA GLY A 135 3.48 34.59 -8.46
C GLY A 135 2.07 34.41 -7.88
N GLU A 136 1.64 33.18 -7.68
CA GLU A 136 0.36 32.84 -7.10
C GLU A 136 0.53 32.54 -5.60
N ARG A 137 -0.37 33.08 -4.75
CA ARG A 137 -0.37 32.79 -3.32
C ARG A 137 -1.72 32.20 -2.93
N ARG A 138 -1.82 30.89 -2.95
CA ARG A 138 -3.02 30.13 -2.56
C ARG A 138 -2.65 28.96 -1.66
N PRO A 139 -3.48 28.61 -0.68
CA PRO A 139 -3.18 27.53 0.24
C PRO A 139 -3.21 26.18 -0.45
N VAL A 140 -2.30 25.31 -0.03
CA VAL A 140 -2.32 23.86 -0.32
C VAL A 140 -2.61 23.14 0.99
N VAL A 141 -3.65 22.30 1.00
CA VAL A 141 -4.07 21.55 2.17
C VAL A 141 -3.58 20.10 2.05
N ALA A 142 -2.87 19.61 3.06
CA ALA A 142 -2.45 18.20 3.14
C ALA A 142 -3.05 17.55 4.38
N VAL A 143 -3.90 16.53 4.18
CA VAL A 143 -4.51 15.72 5.24
C VAL A 143 -3.64 14.50 5.47
N VAL A 144 -3.07 14.39 6.66
CA VAL A 144 -2.11 13.32 7.04
C VAL A 144 -2.61 12.61 8.29
N GLY A 145 -2.68 11.27 8.26
CA GLY A 145 -3.00 10.49 9.44
C GLY A 145 -1.83 10.44 10.43
N ASP A 146 -2.13 10.28 11.72
CA ASP A 146 -1.12 10.15 12.78
C ASP A 146 -0.15 8.98 12.53
N GLY A 147 -0.63 7.86 11.98
CA GLY A 147 0.22 6.75 11.56
C GLY A 147 1.21 7.13 10.46
N ALA A 148 0.80 7.92 9.46
CA ALA A 148 1.67 8.36 8.37
C ALA A 148 2.77 9.34 8.83
N LEU A 149 2.54 10.06 9.92
CA LEU A 149 3.57 10.93 10.54
C LEU A 149 4.73 10.14 11.15
N THR A 150 4.62 8.83 11.35
CA THR A 150 5.74 7.99 11.79
C THR A 150 6.77 7.75 10.70
N GLY A 151 6.44 7.98 9.43
CA GLY A 151 7.35 7.82 8.30
C GLY A 151 8.34 8.98 8.15
N GLY A 152 9.60 8.66 7.85
CA GLY A 152 10.70 9.65 7.75
C GLY A 152 10.44 10.76 6.74
N MET A 153 9.83 10.45 5.60
CA MET A 153 9.52 11.42 4.54
C MET A 153 8.59 12.56 5.00
N CYS A 154 7.68 12.30 5.98
CA CYS A 154 6.91 13.36 6.60
C CYS A 154 7.82 14.39 7.31
N TRP A 155 8.84 13.93 8.02
CA TRP A 155 9.77 14.79 8.74
C TRP A 155 10.67 15.58 7.81
N GLU A 156 11.13 14.98 6.72
CA GLU A 156 11.84 15.68 5.64
C GLU A 156 10.98 16.80 5.05
N ALA A 157 9.71 16.50 4.79
CA ALA A 157 8.77 17.49 4.27
C ALA A 157 8.46 18.59 5.30
N LEU A 158 8.21 18.25 6.56
CA LEU A 158 7.97 19.21 7.64
C LEU A 158 9.15 20.19 7.80
N ASN A 159 10.38 19.66 7.78
CA ASN A 159 11.60 20.48 7.83
C ASN A 159 11.68 21.49 6.65
N ASN A 160 11.33 21.05 5.44
CA ASN A 160 11.35 21.91 4.26
C ASN A 160 10.19 22.91 4.23
N ILE A 161 9.00 22.51 4.64
CA ILE A 161 7.81 23.37 4.73
C ILE A 161 8.05 24.47 5.76
N ALA A 162 8.59 24.12 6.93
CA ALA A 162 8.86 25.07 8.02
C ALA A 162 9.90 26.14 7.68
N ALA A 163 10.77 25.88 6.71
CA ALA A 163 11.84 26.79 6.32
C ALA A 163 11.37 27.98 5.45
N ALA A 164 10.08 28.09 5.13
CA ALA A 164 9.57 29.12 4.21
C ALA A 164 8.13 29.55 4.55
N ASP A 165 7.79 30.78 4.17
CA ASP A 165 6.46 31.39 4.42
C ASP A 165 5.41 30.99 3.36
N ARG A 166 5.48 29.77 2.81
CA ARG A 166 4.52 29.27 1.83
C ARG A 166 3.21 28.87 2.50
N PRO A 167 2.06 29.13 1.86
CA PRO A 167 0.76 28.84 2.45
C PRO A 167 0.44 27.34 2.36
N VAL A 168 0.94 26.56 3.30
CA VAL A 168 0.63 25.13 3.46
C VAL A 168 -0.17 24.92 4.74
N VAL A 169 -1.34 24.29 4.63
CA VAL A 169 -2.17 23.88 5.76
C VAL A 169 -2.03 22.37 5.93
N ILE A 170 -1.38 21.95 7.01
CA ILE A 170 -1.19 20.55 7.37
C ILE A 170 -2.31 20.16 8.33
N VAL A 171 -3.18 19.26 7.91
CA VAL A 171 -4.27 18.74 8.73
C VAL A 171 -3.91 17.37 9.24
N VAL A 172 -3.58 17.27 10.53
CA VAL A 172 -3.31 16.00 11.18
C VAL A 172 -4.64 15.37 11.60
N ASN A 173 -5.03 14.30 10.93
CA ASN A 173 -6.17 13.48 11.30
C ASN A 173 -5.74 12.42 12.29
N ASP A 174 -5.91 12.71 13.57
CA ASP A 174 -5.42 11.90 14.68
C ASP A 174 -6.51 11.03 15.27
N ASN A 175 -6.48 9.72 14.99
CA ASN A 175 -7.39 8.74 15.58
C ASN A 175 -6.66 7.65 16.40
N GLY A 176 -5.35 7.73 16.54
CA GLY A 176 -4.52 6.89 17.40
C GLY A 176 -4.12 5.55 16.82
N ARG A 177 -4.45 5.26 15.58
CA ARG A 177 -4.08 3.99 14.96
C ARG A 177 -4.14 3.99 13.44
N SER A 178 -3.31 3.13 12.85
CA SER A 178 -3.44 2.65 11.48
C SER A 178 -4.15 1.27 11.45
N TYR A 179 -3.55 0.21 10.96
CA TYR A 179 -3.99 -1.16 11.27
C TYR A 179 -3.75 -1.49 12.75
N SER A 180 -2.56 -1.17 13.25
CA SER A 180 -2.19 -1.26 14.66
C SER A 180 -2.29 0.10 15.34
N PRO A 181 -2.34 0.17 16.68
CA PRO A 181 -2.15 1.42 17.41
C PRO A 181 -0.86 2.11 16.97
N THR A 182 -0.90 3.44 16.82
CA THR A 182 0.29 4.22 16.48
C THR A 182 1.34 4.07 17.58
N THR A 183 2.59 3.78 17.21
CA THR A 183 3.69 3.44 18.13
C THR A 183 4.76 4.53 18.20
N GLY A 184 5.60 4.47 19.24
CA GLY A 184 6.77 5.34 19.42
C GLY A 184 6.49 6.67 20.11
N GLY A 185 7.54 7.46 20.31
CA GLY A 185 7.49 8.73 21.07
C GLY A 185 6.54 9.77 20.46
N LEU A 186 6.35 9.77 19.15
CA LEU A 186 5.35 10.63 18.49
C LEU A 186 3.92 10.27 18.90
N ALA A 187 3.60 8.98 18.96
CA ALA A 187 2.28 8.52 19.40
C ALA A 187 2.02 8.90 20.86
N GLU A 188 3.02 8.74 21.74
CA GLU A 188 2.93 9.17 23.14
C GLU A 188 2.72 10.68 23.26
N HIS A 189 3.41 11.46 22.42
CA HIS A 189 3.25 12.91 22.35
C HIS A 189 1.82 13.31 21.93
N LEU A 190 1.31 12.76 20.84
CA LEU A 190 -0.07 13.01 20.37
C LEU A 190 -1.11 12.54 21.38
N ASN A 191 -0.92 11.37 22.02
CA ASN A 191 -1.78 10.89 23.11
C ASN A 191 -1.77 11.86 24.31
N GLY A 192 -0.61 12.42 24.66
CA GLY A 192 -0.51 13.44 25.70
C GLY A 192 -1.31 14.71 25.39
N LEU A 193 -1.44 15.06 24.11
CA LEU A 193 -2.28 16.18 23.66
C LEU A 193 -3.78 15.86 23.76
N ARG A 194 -4.20 14.62 23.46
CA ARG A 194 -5.60 14.17 23.54
C ARG A 194 -6.14 14.08 24.97
N LEU A 195 -5.33 13.62 25.92
CA LEU A 195 -5.76 13.20 27.26
C LEU A 195 -5.90 14.35 28.28
N ARG A 196 -5.76 15.62 27.91
CA ARG A 196 -5.86 16.75 28.83
C ARG A 196 -7.27 17.37 28.88
N PRO A 197 -8.15 16.96 29.82
CA PRO A 197 -9.54 17.47 29.93
C PRO A 197 -9.67 18.96 30.33
N GLY A 198 -8.56 19.60 30.67
CA GLY A 198 -8.51 21.02 31.09
C GLY A 198 -8.25 22.01 29.96
N TYR A 199 -7.75 21.55 28.81
CA TYR A 199 -7.33 22.41 27.71
C TYR A 199 -8.51 23.12 27.04
N GLU A 200 -9.60 22.44 26.76
CA GLU A 200 -10.82 23.03 26.20
C GLU A 200 -11.47 24.07 27.14
N ARG A 201 -11.51 23.77 28.45
CA ARG A 201 -11.99 24.74 29.46
C ARG A 201 -11.09 25.96 29.57
N MET A 202 -9.76 25.78 29.47
CA MET A 202 -8.79 26.86 29.50
C MET A 202 -8.85 27.72 28.24
N LEU A 203 -9.03 27.12 27.05
CA LEU A 203 -9.24 27.87 25.80
C LEU A 203 -10.56 28.65 25.82
N GLY A 204 -11.63 28.08 26.37
CA GLY A 204 -12.90 28.77 26.61
C GLY A 204 -12.72 29.98 27.55
N GLN A 205 -12.02 29.80 28.65
CA GLN A 205 -11.76 30.88 29.63
C GLN A 205 -10.84 31.96 29.08
N VAL A 206 -9.80 31.61 28.30
CA VAL A 206 -8.92 32.58 27.62
C VAL A 206 -9.67 33.35 26.54
N ARG A 207 -10.57 32.68 25.78
CA ARG A 207 -11.44 33.33 24.80
C ARG A 207 -12.40 34.32 25.44
N ASP A 208 -13.03 33.93 26.56
CA ASP A 208 -13.95 34.78 27.30
C ASP A 208 -13.24 35.93 28.02
N ALA A 209 -12.01 35.74 28.46
CA ALA A 209 -11.19 36.79 29.06
C ALA A 209 -10.70 37.81 28.02
N LEU A 210 -10.29 37.35 26.83
CA LEU A 210 -9.86 38.23 25.73
C LEU A 210 -11.02 39.01 25.09
N GLY A 211 -12.24 38.46 25.11
CA GLY A 211 -13.44 39.12 24.62
C GLY A 211 -13.97 40.25 25.54
N ARG A 212 -13.47 40.35 26.77
CA ARG A 212 -13.92 41.31 27.78
C ARG A 212 -12.94 42.44 28.10
N THR A 213 -11.75 42.50 27.51
CA THR A 213 -10.75 43.53 27.81
C THR A 213 -10.75 44.64 26.74
N PRO A 214 -10.94 45.92 27.10
CA PRO A 214 -10.70 47.01 26.18
C PRO A 214 -9.21 47.17 25.89
N VAL A 215 -8.90 47.58 24.69
CA VAL A 215 -7.59 47.82 24.07
C VAL A 215 -6.56 48.44 25.05
N VAL A 216 -5.48 47.70 25.36
CA VAL A 216 -4.32 48.23 26.08
C VAL A 216 -3.10 48.06 25.19
N GLY A 217 -2.29 49.12 25.09
CA GLY A 217 -1.27 49.37 24.08
C GLY A 217 -0.02 48.46 24.07
N PRO A 218 0.89 48.68 23.08
CA PRO A 218 1.95 47.75 22.66
C PRO A 218 2.96 47.25 23.71
N PRO A 219 3.39 47.99 24.76
CA PRO A 219 4.40 47.48 25.67
C PRO A 219 3.92 46.41 26.65
N LEU A 220 2.61 46.31 26.93
CA LEU A 220 2.03 45.27 27.77
C LEU A 220 1.82 43.99 26.99
N TYR A 221 1.72 44.07 25.69
CA TYR A 221 1.60 42.95 24.76
C TYR A 221 2.86 42.07 24.75
N ASP A 222 4.07 42.70 24.72
CA ASP A 222 5.36 41.98 24.71
C ASP A 222 5.70 41.36 26.08
N ALA A 223 5.35 42.03 27.19
CA ALA A 223 5.51 41.47 28.54
C ALA A 223 4.56 40.29 28.80
N LEU A 224 3.32 40.38 28.32
CA LEU A 224 2.36 39.28 28.36
C LEU A 224 2.77 38.11 27.45
N HIS A 225 3.45 38.37 26.33
CA HIS A 225 4.01 37.34 25.46
C HIS A 225 5.15 36.55 26.11
N GLY A 226 6.03 37.20 26.86
CA GLY A 226 7.11 36.55 27.60
C GLY A 226 6.62 35.65 28.76
N VAL A 227 5.65 36.14 29.52
CA VAL A 227 4.99 35.37 30.61
C VAL A 227 4.13 34.24 30.03
N LYS A 228 3.43 34.50 28.90
CA LYS A 228 2.62 33.51 28.19
C LYS A 228 3.47 32.39 27.59
N ARG A 229 4.68 32.68 27.10
CA ARG A 229 5.63 31.69 26.61
C ARG A 229 6.13 30.78 27.73
N GLY A 230 6.58 31.34 28.85
CA GLY A 230 7.08 30.55 29.98
C GLY A 230 6.02 29.68 30.68
N VAL A 231 4.77 30.14 30.77
CA VAL A 231 3.64 29.36 31.31
C VAL A 231 3.14 28.35 30.27
N LYS A 232 3.19 28.67 28.96
CA LYS A 232 2.81 27.78 27.88
C LYS A 232 3.80 26.61 27.75
N ASP A 233 5.12 26.89 27.85
CA ASP A 233 6.18 25.89 27.76
C ASP A 233 6.16 24.89 28.96
N LEU A 234 5.66 25.33 30.12
CA LEU A 234 5.49 24.48 31.29
C LEU A 234 4.23 23.60 31.25
N LEU A 235 3.22 23.98 30.44
CA LEU A 235 1.90 23.35 30.46
C LEU A 235 1.50 22.66 29.15
N ALA A 236 2.26 22.83 28.05
CA ALA A 236 1.84 22.34 26.75
C ALA A 236 2.95 21.59 25.99
N PRO A 237 2.75 20.31 25.65
CA PRO A 237 3.66 19.55 24.78
C PRO A 237 3.61 19.98 23.29
N GLN A 238 3.14 21.17 22.97
CA GLN A 238 3.05 21.72 21.62
C GLN A 238 4.42 22.11 21.02
N GLY A 239 5.49 22.13 21.86
CA GLY A 239 6.81 22.65 21.53
C GLY A 239 7.41 22.04 20.26
N MET A 240 7.23 20.74 20.03
CA MET A 240 7.89 20.05 18.92
C MET A 240 7.60 20.67 17.54
N PHE A 241 6.35 20.97 17.23
CA PHE A 241 5.99 21.59 15.93
C PHE A 241 6.28 23.10 15.90
N GLU A 242 6.07 23.79 17.04
CA GLU A 242 6.38 25.22 17.15
C GLU A 242 7.89 25.49 17.14
N ASP A 243 8.71 24.58 17.72
CA ASP A 243 10.17 24.63 17.67
C ASP A 243 10.74 24.43 16.25
N LEU A 244 10.02 23.69 15.41
CA LEU A 244 10.32 23.61 13.97
C LEU A 244 9.93 24.87 13.19
N GLY A 245 9.23 25.83 13.80
CA GLY A 245 8.75 27.04 13.13
C GLY A 245 7.35 26.93 12.55
N LEU A 246 6.63 25.86 12.83
CA LEU A 246 5.26 25.63 12.36
C LEU A 246 4.23 26.16 13.35
N LYS A 247 3.27 26.95 12.88
CA LYS A 247 2.16 27.37 13.73
C LYS A 247 1.25 26.17 14.02
N TYR A 248 0.92 25.95 15.30
CA TYR A 248 0.04 24.88 15.71
C TYR A 248 -1.34 25.40 16.13
N VAL A 249 -2.40 24.77 15.63
CA VAL A 249 -3.81 25.02 15.99
C VAL A 249 -4.44 23.68 16.40
N GLY A 250 -4.93 23.57 17.61
CA GLY A 250 -5.60 22.36 18.10
C GLY A 250 -5.16 21.96 19.52
N PRO A 251 -5.52 20.73 19.97
CA PRO A 251 -6.38 19.78 19.26
C PRO A 251 -7.82 20.27 19.12
N VAL A 252 -8.47 19.95 17.98
CA VAL A 252 -9.86 20.30 17.65
C VAL A 252 -10.67 19.00 17.54
N ASP A 253 -11.91 19.00 18.01
CA ASP A 253 -12.81 17.86 17.79
C ASP A 253 -13.11 17.71 16.30
N GLY A 254 -12.62 16.63 15.70
CA GLY A 254 -12.79 16.30 14.29
C GLY A 254 -14.19 15.83 13.91
N HIS A 255 -15.14 15.79 14.87
CA HIS A 255 -16.56 15.54 14.65
C HIS A 255 -17.44 16.79 14.86
N ASP A 256 -16.84 17.93 15.23
CA ASP A 256 -17.52 19.23 15.29
C ASP A 256 -17.14 20.08 14.06
N VAL A 257 -18.05 20.12 13.07
CA VAL A 257 -17.84 20.87 11.81
C VAL A 257 -17.60 22.35 12.10
N ALA A 258 -18.35 22.98 13.05
CA ALA A 258 -18.21 24.40 13.33
C ALA A 258 -16.88 24.73 14.00
N ALA A 259 -16.41 23.89 14.92
CA ALA A 259 -15.10 24.04 15.54
C ALA A 259 -13.97 23.90 14.51
N MET A 260 -14.07 22.93 13.58
CA MET A 260 -13.11 22.76 12.49
C MET A 260 -13.12 23.92 11.50
N GLU A 261 -14.29 24.41 11.07
CA GLU A 261 -14.40 25.59 10.21
C GLU A 261 -13.73 26.82 10.84
N HIS A 262 -13.92 27.00 12.15
CA HIS A 262 -13.24 28.07 12.88
C HIS A 262 -11.72 27.91 12.86
N ALA A 263 -11.22 26.70 13.11
CA ALA A 263 -9.78 26.40 13.08
C ALA A 263 -9.19 26.58 11.68
N PHE A 264 -9.87 26.12 10.63
CA PHE A 264 -9.45 26.30 9.24
C PHE A 264 -9.48 27.78 8.80
N ALA A 265 -10.45 28.57 9.25
CA ALA A 265 -10.47 30.00 9.00
C ALA A 265 -9.30 30.74 9.67
N LEU A 266 -8.89 30.32 10.88
CA LEU A 266 -7.67 30.81 11.54
C LEU A 266 -6.40 30.42 10.77
N ALA A 267 -6.32 29.13 10.38
CA ALA A 267 -5.20 28.63 9.61
C ALA A 267 -5.05 29.34 8.27
N ARG A 268 -6.15 29.51 7.55
CA ARG A 268 -6.17 30.22 6.25
C ARG A 268 -5.69 31.67 6.37
N ARG A 269 -6.14 32.41 7.38
CA ARG A 269 -5.67 33.77 7.64
C ARG A 269 -4.19 33.82 7.97
N TYR A 270 -3.71 32.91 8.84
CA TYR A 270 -2.29 32.86 9.17
C TYR A 270 -1.43 32.51 7.96
N CYS A 271 -1.83 31.51 7.17
CA CYS A 271 -1.12 31.12 5.96
C CYS A 271 -1.05 32.23 4.89
N ALA A 272 -2.04 33.11 4.84
CA ALA A 272 -2.03 34.24 3.90
C ALA A 272 -0.86 35.20 4.17
N ASP A 273 -0.51 35.40 5.43
CA ASP A 273 0.43 36.46 5.85
C ASP A 273 1.75 35.92 6.45
N SER A 274 1.76 34.71 7.01
CA SER A 274 2.81 34.31 7.97
C SER A 274 3.40 32.89 7.78
N GLY A 275 2.93 32.10 6.81
CA GLY A 275 3.52 30.80 6.50
C GLY A 275 2.71 29.56 6.92
N PRO A 276 3.33 28.40 7.03
CA PRO A 276 2.64 27.12 7.20
C PRO A 276 2.00 26.94 8.58
N VAL A 277 0.88 26.17 8.61
CA VAL A 277 0.09 25.91 9.82
C VAL A 277 -0.23 24.43 9.92
N ILE A 278 -0.11 23.86 11.13
CA ILE A 278 -0.65 22.57 11.49
C ILE A 278 -2.00 22.76 12.17
N VAL A 279 -3.03 22.07 11.68
CA VAL A 279 -4.33 21.93 12.34
C VAL A 279 -4.47 20.49 12.80
N HIS A 280 -4.49 20.27 14.12
CA HIS A 280 -4.60 18.94 14.71
C HIS A 280 -6.05 18.63 15.02
N CYS A 281 -6.64 17.70 14.26
CA CYS A 281 -8.02 17.24 14.40
C CYS A 281 -8.05 15.85 15.06
N VAL A 282 -8.73 15.70 16.18
CA VAL A 282 -8.92 14.42 16.86
C VAL A 282 -10.20 13.78 16.38
N THR A 283 -10.08 12.60 15.77
CA THR A 283 -11.21 11.85 15.24
C THR A 283 -11.35 10.48 15.90
N ARG A 284 -12.45 9.78 15.65
CA ARG A 284 -12.69 8.41 16.09
C ARG A 284 -12.92 7.52 14.88
N LYS A 285 -12.04 6.56 14.69
CA LYS A 285 -12.16 5.58 13.62
C LYS A 285 -13.43 4.75 13.80
N GLY A 286 -14.17 4.51 12.71
CA GLY A 286 -15.45 3.79 12.77
C GLY A 286 -16.65 4.59 13.29
N TYR A 287 -16.49 5.89 13.57
CA TYR A 287 -17.47 6.74 14.22
C TYR A 287 -18.86 6.70 13.57
N GLY A 288 -19.87 6.45 14.41
CA GLY A 288 -21.28 6.41 14.02
C GLY A 288 -21.73 5.06 13.43
N TYR A 289 -20.87 4.01 13.49
CA TYR A 289 -21.26 2.65 13.12
C TYR A 289 -20.76 1.66 14.19
N ALA A 290 -21.67 1.26 15.07
CA ALA A 290 -21.34 0.45 16.25
C ALA A 290 -20.49 -0.82 15.96
N PRO A 291 -20.72 -1.58 14.87
CA PRO A 291 -19.85 -2.72 14.56
C PRO A 291 -18.38 -2.32 14.31
N ALA A 292 -18.12 -1.16 13.71
CA ALA A 292 -16.74 -0.70 13.49
C ALA A 292 -16.13 -0.09 14.76
N GLU A 293 -16.92 0.64 15.56
CA GLU A 293 -16.45 1.21 16.83
C GLU A 293 -16.05 0.12 17.83
N ASN A 294 -16.75 -1.03 17.83
CA ASN A 294 -16.53 -2.15 18.73
C ASN A 294 -15.58 -3.22 18.17
N ASP A 295 -15.07 -3.06 16.96
CA ASP A 295 -14.09 -3.97 16.39
C ASP A 295 -12.71 -3.72 17.00
N GLU A 296 -12.28 -4.60 17.89
CA GLU A 296 -11.00 -4.51 18.61
C GLU A 296 -9.79 -4.78 17.70
N ALA A 297 -9.99 -5.50 16.59
CA ALA A 297 -8.88 -5.89 15.71
C ALA A 297 -8.28 -4.68 15.01
N ASP A 298 -9.05 -4.02 14.14
CA ASP A 298 -8.56 -2.88 13.34
C ASP A 298 -9.61 -1.77 13.14
N GLN A 299 -10.77 -1.87 13.83
CA GLN A 299 -11.90 -0.95 13.68
C GLN A 299 -12.37 -0.86 12.21
N MET A 300 -12.45 -2.01 11.56
CA MET A 300 -12.79 -2.14 10.15
C MET A 300 -11.93 -1.24 9.25
N HIS A 301 -10.61 -1.21 9.50
CA HIS A 301 -9.68 -0.41 8.71
C HIS A 301 -9.78 -0.76 7.23
N GLN A 302 -9.64 -2.06 6.91
CA GLN A 302 -9.92 -2.59 5.59
C GLN A 302 -10.88 -3.78 5.73
N SER A 303 -12.09 -3.64 5.18
CA SER A 303 -13.13 -4.66 5.27
C SER A 303 -13.31 -5.35 3.92
N ARG A 304 -13.52 -6.66 3.98
CA ARG A 304 -14.15 -7.42 2.90
C ARG A 304 -15.65 -7.15 2.91
N GLY A 305 -16.39 -7.63 1.93
CA GLY A 305 -17.85 -7.58 2.00
C GLY A 305 -18.36 -8.16 3.32
N PHE A 306 -19.33 -7.51 3.94
CA PHE A 306 -19.89 -7.88 5.24
C PHE A 306 -21.41 -7.65 5.27
N ASP A 307 -22.07 -8.08 6.32
CA ASP A 307 -23.48 -7.81 6.58
C ASP A 307 -23.60 -6.42 7.25
N PRO A 308 -24.29 -5.45 6.64
CA PRO A 308 -24.32 -4.07 7.13
C PRO A 308 -25.08 -3.90 8.47
N GLU A 309 -25.93 -4.84 8.89
CA GLU A 309 -26.63 -4.76 10.17
C GLU A 309 -25.74 -5.26 11.32
N THR A 310 -24.98 -6.32 11.09
CA THR A 310 -24.20 -6.99 12.12
C THR A 310 -22.70 -6.68 12.07
N GLY A 311 -22.19 -6.13 10.99
CA GLY A 311 -20.76 -5.94 10.74
C GLY A 311 -19.99 -7.23 10.47
N LYS A 312 -20.64 -8.39 10.47
CA LYS A 312 -19.98 -9.68 10.29
C LYS A 312 -19.45 -9.82 8.87
N ALA A 313 -18.13 -10.01 8.74
CA ALA A 313 -17.49 -10.25 7.46
C ALA A 313 -18.02 -11.53 6.81
N ARG A 314 -18.13 -11.51 5.47
CA ARG A 314 -18.42 -12.74 4.71
C ARG A 314 -17.29 -13.74 4.93
N PRO A 315 -17.61 -15.04 5.05
CA PRO A 315 -16.60 -16.06 5.28
C PRO A 315 -15.47 -15.95 4.24
N ALA A 316 -14.23 -15.93 4.72
CA ALA A 316 -13.08 -16.11 3.85
C ALA A 316 -12.96 -17.63 3.56
N GLY A 317 -12.80 -17.99 2.30
CA GLY A 317 -12.57 -19.39 1.94
C GLY A 317 -11.13 -19.80 2.24
N GLY A 318 -10.95 -20.84 3.05
CA GLY A 318 -9.70 -21.59 3.16
C GLY A 318 -8.55 -20.90 3.92
N ARG A 319 -7.41 -21.59 3.93
CA ARG A 319 -6.13 -21.09 4.46
C ARG A 319 -5.49 -20.11 3.48
N SER A 320 -4.78 -19.13 3.99
CA SER A 320 -4.06 -18.14 3.19
C SER A 320 -2.55 -18.35 3.26
N TRP A 321 -1.82 -17.84 2.27
CA TRP A 321 -0.36 -17.78 2.28
C TRP A 321 0.17 -17.11 3.56
N THR A 322 -0.42 -15.98 3.92
CA THR A 322 -0.10 -15.23 5.15
C THR A 322 -0.28 -16.07 6.42
N SER A 323 -1.34 -16.90 6.49
CA SER A 323 -1.55 -17.78 7.66
C SER A 323 -0.50 -18.90 7.75
N VAL A 324 -0.14 -19.49 6.59
CA VAL A 324 0.92 -20.51 6.53
C VAL A 324 2.28 -19.93 6.91
N PHE A 325 2.60 -18.75 6.41
CA PHE A 325 3.81 -18.02 6.81
C PHE A 325 3.86 -17.81 8.32
N GLY A 326 2.78 -17.26 8.90
CA GLY A 326 2.73 -16.98 10.34
C GLY A 326 2.87 -18.25 11.21
N GLU A 327 2.22 -19.35 10.83
CA GLU A 327 2.37 -20.65 11.50
C GLU A 327 3.80 -21.18 11.43
N GLU A 328 4.41 -21.13 10.24
CA GLU A 328 5.77 -21.62 10.03
C GLU A 328 6.80 -20.76 10.77
N LEU A 329 6.63 -19.44 10.78
CA LEU A 329 7.53 -18.57 11.53
C LEU A 329 7.47 -18.81 13.04
N VAL A 330 6.29 -19.11 13.59
CA VAL A 330 6.16 -19.51 15.01
C VAL A 330 6.93 -20.81 15.26
N ARG A 331 6.77 -21.83 14.39
CA ARG A 331 7.50 -23.11 14.50
C ARG A 331 9.02 -22.89 14.49
N LEU A 332 9.51 -22.11 13.52
CA LEU A 332 10.93 -21.77 13.43
C LEU A 332 11.43 -20.96 14.64
N GLY A 333 10.60 -20.06 15.16
CA GLY A 333 10.90 -19.29 16.37
C GLY A 333 10.95 -20.13 17.65
N GLU A 334 10.32 -21.30 17.68
CA GLU A 334 10.46 -22.29 18.77
C GLU A 334 11.77 -23.09 18.69
N GLU A 335 12.32 -23.24 17.49
CA GLU A 335 13.58 -23.94 17.24
C GLU A 335 14.82 -23.02 17.31
N ARG A 336 14.62 -21.69 17.08
CA ARG A 336 15.70 -20.69 16.98
C ARG A 336 15.42 -19.48 17.85
N ASP A 337 16.19 -19.31 18.91
CA ASP A 337 16.06 -18.18 19.85
C ASP A 337 16.60 -16.86 19.29
N ASP A 338 17.42 -16.90 18.24
CA ASP A 338 18.00 -15.74 17.57
C ASP A 338 17.03 -15.11 16.53
N LEU A 339 15.93 -15.80 16.17
CA LEU A 339 14.93 -15.24 15.25
C LEU A 339 14.14 -14.10 15.93
N VAL A 340 14.13 -12.94 15.26
CA VAL A 340 13.31 -11.77 15.63
C VAL A 340 12.51 -11.30 14.43
N ALA A 341 11.30 -10.80 14.65
CA ALA A 341 10.42 -10.33 13.60
C ALA A 341 10.25 -8.81 13.64
N ILE A 342 10.19 -8.17 12.47
CA ILE A 342 9.96 -6.73 12.32
C ILE A 342 8.87 -6.49 11.30
N THR A 343 7.99 -5.53 11.57
CA THR A 343 7.00 -5.04 10.60
C THR A 343 6.86 -3.53 10.68
N ALA A 344 6.23 -2.94 9.67
CA ALA A 344 5.97 -1.51 9.58
C ALA A 344 4.46 -1.22 9.67
N ALA A 345 3.92 -1.17 10.90
CA ALA A 345 2.50 -0.95 11.25
C ALA A 345 1.52 -2.01 10.69
N MET A 346 2.01 -3.23 10.40
CA MET A 346 1.24 -4.25 9.70
C MET A 346 1.35 -5.65 10.33
N CYS A 347 1.39 -5.74 11.64
CA CYS A 347 1.63 -6.99 12.37
C CYS A 347 0.62 -8.10 12.00
N GLU A 348 -0.69 -7.85 12.12
CA GLU A 348 -1.71 -8.84 11.74
C GLU A 348 -1.81 -9.04 10.21
N PRO A 349 -1.83 -7.98 9.37
CA PRO A 349 -1.93 -8.13 7.92
C PRO A 349 -0.81 -8.91 7.25
N THR A 350 0.40 -8.94 7.84
CA THR A 350 1.55 -9.71 7.33
C THR A 350 1.72 -11.07 8.01
N GLY A 351 0.80 -11.47 8.91
CA GLY A 351 0.83 -12.78 9.57
C GLY A 351 1.72 -12.86 10.80
N LEU A 352 2.33 -11.77 11.24
CA LEU A 352 3.20 -11.75 12.43
C LEU A 352 2.45 -11.81 13.77
N GLY A 353 1.12 -11.64 13.77
CA GLY A 353 0.34 -11.59 15.01
C GLY A 353 0.50 -12.81 15.90
N ALA A 354 0.57 -14.01 15.32
CA ALA A 354 0.81 -15.25 16.09
C ALA A 354 2.23 -15.25 16.72
N PHE A 355 3.24 -14.81 15.97
CA PHE A 355 4.61 -14.71 16.46
C PHE A 355 4.73 -13.66 17.57
N ALA A 356 4.10 -12.50 17.39
CA ALA A 356 4.09 -11.43 18.39
C ALA A 356 3.44 -11.87 19.71
N ARG A 357 2.34 -12.62 19.65
CA ARG A 357 1.70 -13.20 20.87
C ARG A 357 2.56 -14.25 21.54
N ARG A 358 3.25 -15.08 20.76
CA ARG A 358 4.09 -16.18 21.27
C ARG A 358 5.43 -15.67 21.81
N PHE A 359 6.01 -14.67 21.15
CA PHE A 359 7.35 -14.12 21.42
C PHE A 359 7.33 -12.59 21.48
N PRO A 360 6.65 -11.96 22.46
CA PRO A 360 6.44 -10.52 22.49
C PRO A 360 7.75 -9.70 22.60
N GLN A 361 8.83 -10.31 23.11
CA GLN A 361 10.14 -9.66 23.22
C GLN A 361 10.99 -9.77 21.94
N ARG A 362 10.49 -10.53 20.94
CA ARG A 362 11.19 -10.79 19.68
C ARG A 362 10.40 -10.30 18.46
N CYS A 363 9.38 -9.45 18.68
CA CYS A 363 8.58 -8.88 17.59
C CYS A 363 8.51 -7.35 17.77
N TYR A 364 8.89 -6.62 16.72
CA TYR A 364 8.96 -5.16 16.71
C TYR A 364 8.06 -4.59 15.63
N ASP A 365 7.15 -3.69 16.01
CA ASP A 365 6.40 -2.85 15.08
C ASP A 365 6.98 -1.43 15.15
N VAL A 366 7.52 -0.95 14.04
CA VAL A 366 8.24 0.33 13.97
C VAL A 366 7.40 1.50 13.46
N GLY A 367 6.08 1.32 13.34
CA GLY A 367 5.22 2.28 12.65
C GLY A 367 5.36 2.20 11.13
N ILE A 368 4.80 3.16 10.38
CA ILE A 368 4.91 3.16 8.91
C ILE A 368 6.30 3.70 8.52
N ALA A 369 7.33 2.89 8.75
CA ALA A 369 8.74 3.28 8.62
C ALA A 369 9.59 2.12 8.06
N GLU A 370 9.33 1.72 6.82
CA GLU A 370 9.97 0.57 6.17
C GLU A 370 11.49 0.76 6.04
N GLN A 371 11.96 1.99 5.79
CA GLN A 371 13.39 2.32 5.76
C GLN A 371 14.05 2.00 7.12
N HIS A 372 13.43 2.48 8.20
CA HIS A 372 13.91 2.19 9.56
C HIS A 372 13.85 0.69 9.88
N ALA A 373 12.76 -0.01 9.48
CA ALA A 373 12.64 -1.46 9.67
C ALA A 373 13.83 -2.20 9.07
N MET A 374 14.23 -1.85 7.85
CA MET A 374 15.30 -2.54 7.14
C MET A 374 16.69 -2.23 7.74
N THR A 375 17.01 -0.96 8.01
CA THR A 375 18.30 -0.60 8.64
C THR A 375 18.38 -1.10 10.09
N SER A 376 17.27 -1.11 10.84
CA SER A 376 17.20 -1.70 12.17
C SER A 376 17.43 -3.21 12.13
N ALA A 377 16.90 -3.90 11.10
CA ALA A 377 17.20 -5.31 10.87
C ALA A 377 18.70 -5.55 10.63
N ALA A 378 19.35 -4.69 9.83
CA ALA A 378 20.80 -4.75 9.66
C ALA A 378 21.54 -4.60 11.00
N GLY A 379 21.08 -3.69 11.88
CA GLY A 379 21.63 -3.53 13.24
C GLY A 379 21.45 -4.78 14.09
N LEU A 380 20.26 -5.39 14.08
CA LEU A 380 19.98 -6.64 14.80
C LEU A 380 20.85 -7.80 14.31
N ALA A 381 20.99 -7.93 13.00
CA ALA A 381 21.86 -8.95 12.39
C ALA A 381 23.32 -8.75 12.75
N SER A 382 23.80 -7.51 12.77
CA SER A 382 25.15 -7.16 13.25
C SER A 382 25.33 -7.48 14.74
N GLY A 383 24.26 -7.47 15.52
CA GLY A 383 24.22 -7.87 16.92
C GLY A 383 24.13 -9.39 17.15
N GLY A 384 24.15 -10.20 16.07
CA GLY A 384 24.13 -11.67 16.15
C GLY A 384 22.74 -12.30 16.19
N LEU A 385 21.69 -11.55 15.82
CA LEU A 385 20.33 -12.07 15.66
C LEU A 385 20.03 -12.34 14.17
N HIS A 386 18.94 -13.06 13.90
CA HIS A 386 18.43 -13.27 12.55
C HIS A 386 17.06 -12.61 12.40
N PRO A 387 16.99 -11.37 11.88
CA PRO A 387 15.74 -10.66 11.72
C PRO A 387 14.96 -11.13 10.48
N VAL A 388 13.64 -11.27 10.66
CA VAL A 388 12.66 -11.50 9.60
C VAL A 388 11.81 -10.23 9.45
N VAL A 389 11.98 -9.52 8.34
CA VAL A 389 11.24 -8.29 8.03
C VAL A 389 10.04 -8.63 7.17
N ALA A 390 8.83 -8.57 7.73
CA ALA A 390 7.59 -8.88 7.01
C ALA A 390 6.85 -7.60 6.62
N ILE A 391 6.78 -7.33 5.32
CA ILE A 391 6.12 -6.16 4.73
C ILE A 391 5.36 -6.56 3.46
N TYR A 392 4.47 -5.69 2.96
CA TYR A 392 3.91 -5.91 1.63
C TYR A 392 4.96 -5.65 0.54
N SER A 393 4.91 -6.47 -0.51
CA SER A 393 5.87 -6.41 -1.61
C SER A 393 6.01 -5.01 -2.21
N THR A 394 4.91 -4.29 -2.44
CA THR A 394 4.97 -2.93 -2.98
C THR A 394 5.67 -1.93 -2.04
N PHE A 395 5.61 -2.15 -0.71
CA PHE A 395 6.24 -1.25 0.27
C PHE A 395 7.74 -1.46 0.41
N LEU A 396 8.28 -2.58 -0.09
CA LEU A 396 9.72 -2.77 -0.21
C LEU A 396 10.39 -1.64 -1.00
N ASN A 397 9.68 -1.02 -1.95
CA ASN A 397 10.18 0.11 -2.73
C ASN A 397 10.70 1.25 -1.84
N ARG A 398 10.13 1.41 -0.61
CA ARG A 398 10.58 2.41 0.39
C ARG A 398 11.86 2.03 1.09
N ALA A 399 12.18 0.73 1.17
CA ALA A 399 13.33 0.18 1.90
C ALA A 399 14.37 -0.46 0.97
N PHE A 400 14.27 -0.23 -0.34
CA PHE A 400 15.16 -0.85 -1.33
C PHE A 400 16.63 -0.41 -1.14
N ASP A 401 16.87 0.89 -0.95
CA ASP A 401 18.22 1.42 -0.71
C ASP A 401 18.84 0.81 0.56
N GLN A 402 18.07 0.71 1.64
CA GLN A 402 18.53 0.13 2.91
C GLN A 402 18.81 -1.38 2.78
N LEU A 403 17.99 -2.11 1.98
CA LEU A 403 18.27 -3.51 1.68
C LEU A 403 19.57 -3.65 0.90
N LEU A 404 19.80 -2.80 -0.10
CA LEU A 404 20.99 -2.82 -0.94
C LEU A 404 22.25 -2.41 -0.17
N MET A 405 22.21 -1.27 0.55
CA MET A 405 23.40 -0.66 1.15
C MET A 405 23.63 -1.10 2.59
N ASP A 406 22.59 -1.24 3.40
CA ASP A 406 22.77 -1.56 4.82
C ASP A 406 22.79 -3.07 5.08
N VAL A 407 22.10 -3.87 4.25
CA VAL A 407 22.02 -5.32 4.42
C VAL A 407 22.95 -6.05 3.46
N ALA A 408 22.74 -5.90 2.14
CA ALA A 408 23.43 -6.71 1.14
C ALA A 408 24.93 -6.37 1.03
N LEU A 409 25.30 -5.08 1.04
CA LEU A 409 26.71 -4.66 1.03
C LEU A 409 27.49 -5.24 2.20
N HIS A 410 26.85 -5.35 3.37
CA HIS A 410 27.44 -5.91 4.60
C HIS A 410 27.28 -7.43 4.72
N ARG A 411 26.58 -8.08 3.76
CA ARG A 411 26.30 -9.52 3.75
C ARG A 411 25.62 -10.01 5.03
N LEU A 412 24.67 -9.22 5.55
CA LEU A 412 24.01 -9.53 6.79
C LEU A 412 22.88 -10.53 6.58
N PRO A 413 22.69 -11.48 7.52
CA PRO A 413 21.65 -12.49 7.47
C PRO A 413 20.30 -11.89 7.85
N VAL A 414 19.63 -11.27 6.90
CA VAL A 414 18.29 -10.71 7.05
C VAL A 414 17.35 -11.42 6.07
N THR A 415 16.27 -12.00 6.60
CA THR A 415 15.21 -12.57 5.77
C THR A 415 14.09 -11.54 5.58
N VAL A 416 13.75 -11.23 4.33
CA VAL A 416 12.65 -10.34 3.98
C VAL A 416 11.49 -11.17 3.46
N VAL A 417 10.32 -11.01 4.06
CA VAL A 417 9.10 -11.69 3.64
C VAL A 417 8.16 -10.68 2.98
N LEU A 418 7.89 -10.91 1.70
CA LEU A 418 7.08 -10.05 0.86
C LEU A 418 5.69 -10.65 0.67
N ASP A 419 4.76 -10.24 1.50
CA ASP A 419 3.34 -10.56 1.34
C ASP A 419 2.72 -9.70 0.24
N ARG A 420 1.72 -10.17 -0.45
CA ARG A 420 1.04 -9.53 -1.58
C ARG A 420 1.98 -9.25 -2.77
N ALA A 421 2.89 -10.15 -3.04
CA ALA A 421 3.67 -10.13 -4.27
C ALA A 421 2.77 -10.33 -5.51
N GLY A 422 3.19 -9.80 -6.64
CA GLY A 422 2.44 -9.89 -7.88
C GLY A 422 1.15 -9.07 -7.91
N ILE A 423 0.13 -9.60 -8.58
CA ILE A 423 -1.16 -8.93 -8.79
C ILE A 423 -2.02 -9.05 -7.54
N THR A 424 -2.34 -7.93 -6.91
CA THR A 424 -3.16 -7.87 -5.67
C THR A 424 -4.61 -7.49 -5.92
N GLY A 425 -4.89 -6.74 -6.99
CA GLY A 425 -6.25 -6.50 -7.48
C GLY A 425 -6.85 -5.15 -7.11
N ASP A 426 -7.80 -5.16 -6.22
CA ASP A 426 -8.78 -4.10 -5.96
C ASP A 426 -8.23 -2.81 -5.34
N ASP A 427 -7.00 -2.82 -4.82
CA ASP A 427 -6.31 -1.65 -4.27
C ASP A 427 -5.50 -0.85 -5.33
N GLY A 428 -5.50 -1.30 -6.58
CA GLY A 428 -5.00 -0.55 -7.73
C GLY A 428 -3.47 -0.48 -7.87
N PRO A 429 -2.97 0.49 -8.67
CA PRO A 429 -1.57 0.52 -9.14
C PRO A 429 -0.54 0.47 -8.02
N SER A 430 -0.79 1.18 -6.94
CA SER A 430 0.16 1.36 -5.85
C SER A 430 0.23 0.19 -4.86
N HIS A 431 -0.71 -0.77 -4.93
CA HIS A 431 -0.72 -1.94 -4.06
C HIS A 431 -0.33 -3.24 -4.77
N ASN A 432 -0.20 -3.24 -6.10
CA ASN A 432 0.31 -4.41 -6.82
C ASN A 432 1.82 -4.58 -6.55
N GLY A 433 2.22 -5.74 -6.05
CA GLY A 433 3.60 -6.08 -5.72
C GLY A 433 4.37 -6.63 -6.91
N ILE A 434 4.21 -6.00 -8.09
CA ILE A 434 4.78 -6.49 -9.35
C ILE A 434 6.23 -6.08 -9.60
N TRP A 435 6.77 -5.21 -8.75
CA TRP A 435 8.09 -4.59 -8.96
C TRP A 435 9.23 -5.37 -8.33
N ASP A 436 8.94 -6.24 -7.37
CA ASP A 436 9.90 -6.92 -6.50
C ASP A 436 10.93 -7.77 -7.27
N LEU A 437 10.49 -8.60 -8.22
CA LEU A 437 11.39 -9.44 -9.01
C LEU A 437 12.40 -8.61 -9.82
N ALA A 438 11.94 -7.49 -10.40
CA ALA A 438 12.82 -6.61 -11.16
C ALA A 438 13.81 -5.85 -10.25
N LEU A 439 13.34 -5.28 -9.14
CA LEU A 439 14.18 -4.53 -8.21
C LEU A 439 15.20 -5.41 -7.51
N LEU A 440 14.78 -6.57 -7.03
CA LEU A 440 15.64 -7.47 -6.27
C LEU A 440 16.69 -8.18 -7.15
N GLY A 441 16.44 -8.32 -8.44
CA GLY A 441 17.39 -8.91 -9.37
C GLY A 441 18.71 -8.15 -9.52
N VAL A 442 18.80 -6.89 -9.06
CA VAL A 442 20.03 -6.09 -9.09
C VAL A 442 20.83 -6.11 -7.78
N VAL A 443 20.28 -6.72 -6.70
CA VAL A 443 20.93 -6.74 -5.39
C VAL A 443 21.99 -7.84 -5.31
N PRO A 444 23.29 -7.51 -5.14
CA PRO A 444 24.35 -8.50 -5.10
C PRO A 444 24.22 -9.45 -3.90
N GLY A 445 24.40 -10.74 -4.14
CA GLY A 445 24.39 -11.76 -3.09
C GLY A 445 23.00 -12.09 -2.48
N LEU A 446 21.94 -11.45 -2.97
CA LEU A 446 20.59 -11.72 -2.52
C LEU A 446 20.09 -13.08 -3.05
N ARG A 447 19.43 -13.83 -2.20
CA ARG A 447 18.70 -15.06 -2.56
C ARG A 447 17.20 -14.81 -2.47
N LEU A 448 16.46 -15.13 -3.55
CA LEU A 448 15.02 -14.92 -3.62
C LEU A 448 14.29 -16.21 -3.95
N ALA A 449 13.40 -16.61 -3.06
CA ALA A 449 12.49 -17.74 -3.23
C ALA A 449 11.07 -17.25 -3.59
N ALA A 450 10.41 -18.00 -4.47
CA ALA A 450 9.03 -17.78 -4.86
C ALA A 450 8.27 -19.12 -4.77
N PRO A 451 7.66 -19.42 -3.62
CA PRO A 451 6.98 -20.69 -3.42
C PRO A 451 5.74 -20.83 -4.31
N ARG A 452 5.51 -22.04 -4.81
CA ARG A 452 4.34 -22.36 -5.65
C ARG A 452 3.11 -22.79 -4.88
N ASP A 453 3.30 -23.33 -3.66
CA ASP A 453 2.25 -23.91 -2.81
C ASP A 453 2.64 -23.87 -1.33
N GLU A 454 1.78 -24.42 -0.43
CA GLU A 454 2.04 -24.46 1.01
C GLU A 454 3.32 -25.25 1.37
N PRO A 455 3.56 -26.48 0.87
CA PRO A 455 4.77 -27.21 1.20
C PRO A 455 6.06 -26.48 0.81
N THR A 456 6.09 -25.85 -0.36
CA THR A 456 7.25 -25.08 -0.80
C THR A 456 7.43 -23.78 0.00
N LEU A 457 6.35 -23.08 0.38
CA LEU A 457 6.46 -21.91 1.27
C LEU A 457 7.12 -22.28 2.60
N ARG A 458 6.72 -23.39 3.23
CA ARG A 458 7.31 -23.85 4.50
C ARG A 458 8.80 -24.20 4.33
N ALA A 459 9.12 -24.95 3.29
CA ALA A 459 10.49 -25.37 3.01
C ALA A 459 11.39 -24.16 2.69
N GLU A 460 10.95 -23.29 1.82
CA GLU A 460 11.73 -22.14 1.37
C GLU A 460 11.89 -21.08 2.48
N LEU A 461 10.91 -20.92 3.37
CA LEU A 461 11.07 -20.06 4.54
C LEU A 461 12.10 -20.65 5.53
N ALA A 462 12.04 -21.96 5.77
CA ALA A 462 13.03 -22.64 6.62
C ALA A 462 14.45 -22.53 6.01
N GLU A 463 14.58 -22.74 4.69
CA GLU A 463 15.85 -22.54 3.97
C GLU A 463 16.33 -21.07 4.05
N ALA A 464 15.41 -20.10 3.92
CA ALA A 464 15.73 -18.67 3.93
C ALA A 464 16.33 -18.20 5.27
N VAL A 465 15.79 -18.67 6.40
CA VAL A 465 16.32 -18.29 7.72
C VAL A 465 17.64 -18.97 8.06
N GLU A 466 18.09 -19.96 7.28
CA GLU A 466 19.43 -20.57 7.39
C GLU A 466 20.51 -19.83 6.59
N VAL A 467 20.12 -18.87 5.74
CA VAL A 467 21.07 -18.05 4.99
C VAL A 467 21.83 -17.14 5.94
N SER A 468 23.14 -17.30 6.03
CA SER A 468 24.00 -16.60 7.00
C SER A 468 25.01 -15.61 6.39
N ASP A 469 25.07 -15.53 5.07
CA ASP A 469 26.10 -14.80 4.32
C ASP A 469 25.52 -13.70 3.39
N GLY A 470 24.27 -13.29 3.62
CA GLY A 470 23.60 -12.24 2.87
C GLY A 470 22.08 -12.23 3.08
N PRO A 471 21.37 -11.32 2.40
CA PRO A 471 19.92 -11.26 2.48
C PRO A 471 19.24 -12.43 1.76
N SER A 472 18.15 -12.92 2.37
CA SER A 472 17.22 -13.84 1.74
C SER A 472 15.84 -13.20 1.62
N VAL A 473 15.07 -13.56 0.60
CA VAL A 473 13.71 -13.05 0.36
C VAL A 473 12.78 -14.22 0.07
N VAL A 474 11.61 -14.22 0.68
CA VAL A 474 10.51 -15.13 0.34
C VAL A 474 9.31 -14.28 -0.06
N ARG A 475 8.80 -14.47 -1.30
CA ARG A 475 7.66 -13.71 -1.82
C ARG A 475 6.47 -14.60 -2.10
N PHE A 476 5.26 -14.16 -1.72
CA PHE A 476 4.03 -14.89 -2.00
C PHE A 476 2.83 -13.95 -2.24
N PRO A 477 1.81 -14.42 -3.01
CA PRO A 477 0.69 -13.56 -3.41
C PRO A 477 -0.42 -13.48 -2.34
N LYS A 478 -1.37 -12.57 -2.58
CA LYS A 478 -2.63 -12.43 -1.82
C LYS A 478 -3.70 -13.47 -2.21
N THR A 479 -3.53 -14.17 -3.34
CA THR A 479 -4.49 -15.15 -3.85
C THR A 479 -4.73 -16.30 -2.86
N PRO A 480 -5.84 -17.05 -2.95
CA PRO A 480 -6.01 -18.28 -2.18
C PRO A 480 -4.85 -19.26 -2.44
N LEU A 481 -4.55 -20.08 -1.42
CA LEU A 481 -3.63 -21.21 -1.60
C LEU A 481 -4.18 -22.17 -2.65
N VAL A 482 -3.27 -22.70 -3.45
CA VAL A 482 -3.56 -23.78 -4.39
C VAL A 482 -3.29 -25.15 -3.74
N GLU A 483 -3.87 -26.20 -4.29
CA GLU A 483 -3.53 -27.58 -3.90
C GLU A 483 -2.03 -27.82 -4.16
N PRO A 484 -1.36 -28.59 -3.30
CA PRO A 484 0.06 -28.90 -3.47
C PRO A 484 0.37 -29.52 -4.84
N ILE A 485 1.42 -29.03 -5.48
CA ILE A 485 1.93 -29.52 -6.77
C ILE A 485 3.24 -30.26 -6.53
N PRO A 486 3.21 -31.60 -6.39
CA PRO A 486 4.41 -32.37 -6.13
C PRO A 486 5.36 -32.33 -7.34
N ALA A 487 6.65 -32.17 -7.08
CA ALA A 487 7.66 -32.32 -8.10
C ALA A 487 7.74 -33.80 -8.53
N LEU A 488 7.83 -34.04 -9.84
CA LEU A 488 8.10 -35.38 -10.38
C LEU A 488 9.55 -35.81 -10.09
N ARG A 489 10.46 -34.87 -10.14
CA ARG A 489 11.88 -34.97 -9.82
C ARG A 489 12.51 -33.58 -9.74
N SER A 490 13.75 -33.48 -9.30
CA SER A 490 14.52 -32.24 -9.33
C SER A 490 15.78 -32.35 -10.19
N VAL A 491 16.22 -31.23 -10.74
CA VAL A 491 17.48 -31.07 -11.50
C VAL A 491 18.22 -29.86 -10.90
N GLY A 492 19.29 -30.10 -10.15
CA GLY A 492 19.81 -29.08 -9.26
C GLY A 492 18.80 -28.69 -8.21
N SER A 493 18.53 -27.40 -8.04
CA SER A 493 17.45 -26.88 -7.17
C SER A 493 16.10 -26.72 -7.89
N VAL A 494 16.05 -27.01 -9.20
CA VAL A 494 14.86 -26.82 -10.05
C VAL A 494 13.95 -28.02 -9.99
N ASP A 495 12.70 -27.83 -9.60
CA ASP A 495 11.67 -28.85 -9.59
C ASP A 495 11.02 -29.02 -10.97
N VAL A 496 10.88 -30.25 -11.43
CA VAL A 496 10.16 -30.59 -12.65
C VAL A 496 8.73 -30.96 -12.30
N LEU A 497 7.76 -30.20 -12.81
CA LEU A 497 6.34 -30.35 -12.49
C LEU A 497 5.57 -31.12 -13.57
N ALA A 498 6.01 -31.05 -14.81
CA ALA A 498 5.46 -31.81 -15.92
C ALA A 498 6.55 -32.20 -16.92
N GLU A 499 6.43 -33.39 -17.47
CA GLU A 499 7.36 -33.96 -18.47
C GLU A 499 6.61 -34.28 -19.75
N PRO A 500 7.26 -34.23 -20.92
CA PRO A 500 6.74 -34.82 -22.14
C PRO A 500 6.69 -36.36 -22.03
N ASP A 501 6.05 -37.02 -22.98
CA ASP A 501 6.03 -38.47 -23.07
C ASP A 501 7.45 -39.05 -23.16
N ALA A 502 7.65 -40.22 -22.60
CA ALA A 502 8.97 -40.86 -22.53
C ALA A 502 9.59 -41.02 -23.93
N GLY A 503 10.80 -40.46 -24.11
CA GLY A 503 11.56 -40.53 -25.36
C GLY A 503 11.23 -39.40 -26.36
N SER A 504 10.33 -38.47 -26.04
CA SER A 504 10.10 -37.30 -26.88
C SER A 504 11.12 -36.18 -26.62
N ASP A 505 11.50 -35.45 -27.67
CA ASP A 505 12.22 -34.18 -27.52
C ASP A 505 11.34 -33.16 -26.80
N VAL A 506 11.95 -32.13 -26.24
CA VAL A 506 11.23 -31.04 -25.57
C VAL A 506 11.04 -29.89 -26.57
N ASP A 507 9.80 -29.69 -27.07
CA ASP A 507 9.51 -28.53 -27.91
C ASP A 507 9.53 -27.25 -27.08
N VAL A 508 8.90 -27.27 -25.90
CA VAL A 508 8.80 -26.10 -25.03
C VAL A 508 9.20 -26.43 -23.61
N LEU A 509 10.17 -25.67 -23.09
CA LEU A 509 10.46 -25.58 -21.66
C LEU A 509 9.71 -24.38 -21.08
N VAL A 510 8.77 -24.61 -20.19
CA VAL A 510 8.07 -23.52 -19.48
C VAL A 510 8.61 -23.42 -18.06
N ILE A 511 9.13 -22.25 -17.70
CA ILE A 511 9.67 -21.94 -16.39
C ILE A 511 8.60 -21.11 -15.66
N ALA A 512 7.93 -21.73 -14.69
CA ALA A 512 6.87 -21.10 -13.90
C ALA A 512 7.43 -20.52 -12.63
N ILE A 513 7.22 -19.23 -12.38
CA ILE A 513 7.74 -18.54 -11.20
C ILE A 513 6.65 -18.53 -10.11
N GLY A 514 6.92 -19.25 -9.01
CA GLY A 514 6.09 -19.23 -7.81
C GLY A 514 4.66 -19.66 -8.06
N ALA A 515 3.71 -18.91 -7.54
CA ALA A 515 2.27 -19.22 -7.61
C ALA A 515 1.71 -19.32 -9.05
N CYS A 516 2.45 -18.90 -10.08
CA CYS A 516 2.07 -19.13 -11.48
C CYS A 516 2.14 -20.61 -11.88
N ALA A 517 2.80 -21.46 -11.08
CA ALA A 517 3.02 -22.87 -11.42
C ALA A 517 1.71 -23.65 -11.67
N ALA A 518 0.66 -23.41 -10.87
CA ALA A 518 -0.63 -24.07 -11.04
C ALA A 518 -1.25 -23.77 -12.41
N ASP A 519 -1.29 -22.49 -12.79
CA ASP A 519 -1.85 -22.06 -14.07
C ASP A 519 -1.04 -22.56 -15.25
N VAL A 520 0.28 -22.61 -15.12
CA VAL A 520 1.19 -23.10 -16.15
C VAL A 520 1.03 -24.60 -16.36
N VAL A 521 0.93 -25.39 -15.28
CA VAL A 521 0.69 -26.84 -15.36
C VAL A 521 -0.64 -27.13 -16.04
N GLU A 522 -1.68 -26.35 -15.75
CA GLU A 522 -2.98 -26.46 -16.41
C GLU A 522 -2.87 -26.05 -17.90
N ALA A 523 -2.24 -24.92 -18.21
CA ALA A 523 -2.05 -24.43 -19.58
C ALA A 523 -1.23 -25.40 -20.44
N ALA A 524 -0.29 -26.15 -19.84
CA ALA A 524 0.49 -27.17 -20.52
C ALA A 524 -0.39 -28.28 -21.15
N GLY A 525 -1.60 -28.51 -20.62
CA GLY A 525 -2.59 -29.39 -21.23
C GLY A 525 -3.05 -28.94 -22.61
N ALA A 526 -3.32 -27.64 -22.76
CA ALA A 526 -3.68 -27.05 -24.07
C ALA A 526 -2.49 -27.08 -25.05
N VAL A 527 -1.27 -26.86 -24.58
CA VAL A 527 -0.05 -26.92 -25.41
C VAL A 527 0.16 -28.35 -25.95
N ARG A 528 0.00 -29.37 -25.10
CA ARG A 528 0.04 -30.80 -25.54
C ARG A 528 -1.10 -31.13 -26.51
N GLY A 529 -2.30 -30.62 -26.26
CA GLY A 529 -3.45 -30.78 -27.15
C GLY A 529 -3.24 -30.19 -28.55
N ALA A 530 -2.37 -29.17 -28.67
CA ALA A 530 -1.92 -28.59 -29.94
C ALA A 530 -0.74 -29.35 -30.60
N GLY A 531 -0.29 -30.47 -30.01
CA GLY A 531 0.73 -31.36 -30.59
C GLY A 531 2.19 -31.04 -30.16
N TYR A 532 2.41 -30.13 -29.22
CA TYR A 532 3.75 -29.79 -28.74
C TYR A 532 4.10 -30.56 -27.46
N SER A 533 5.32 -31.06 -27.38
CA SER A 533 5.87 -31.69 -26.18
C SER A 533 6.34 -30.59 -25.20
N VAL A 534 5.85 -30.61 -23.95
CA VAL A 534 6.09 -29.56 -22.98
C VAL A 534 6.64 -30.09 -21.67
N ARG A 535 7.73 -29.46 -21.21
CA ARG A 535 8.25 -29.61 -19.84
C ARG A 535 7.95 -28.35 -19.05
N VAL A 536 7.39 -28.51 -17.83
CA VAL A 536 7.16 -27.42 -16.89
C VAL A 536 8.11 -27.57 -15.71
N VAL A 537 8.79 -26.49 -15.35
CA VAL A 537 9.71 -26.44 -14.21
C VAL A 537 9.44 -25.24 -13.31
N ASP A 538 9.75 -25.39 -12.03
CA ASP A 538 9.75 -24.35 -11.01
C ASP A 538 11.16 -24.18 -10.44
N PRO A 539 11.80 -23.01 -10.53
CA PRO A 539 13.13 -22.80 -9.99
C PRO A 539 13.18 -22.80 -8.46
N ARG A 540 12.03 -22.66 -7.75
CA ARG A 540 11.92 -22.43 -6.31
C ARG A 540 12.68 -21.15 -5.88
N TRP A 541 14.01 -21.20 -5.95
CA TRP A 541 14.90 -20.04 -5.81
C TRP A 541 15.09 -19.36 -7.16
N VAL A 542 14.50 -18.17 -7.29
CA VAL A 542 14.53 -17.38 -8.53
C VAL A 542 15.87 -16.68 -8.72
N TYR A 543 16.47 -16.26 -7.61
CA TYR A 543 17.80 -15.64 -7.58
C TYR A 543 18.68 -16.31 -6.51
N PRO A 544 19.98 -16.57 -6.81
CA PRO A 544 20.57 -16.54 -8.16
C PRO A 544 19.90 -17.57 -9.08
N VAL A 545 19.93 -17.32 -10.39
CA VAL A 545 19.40 -18.27 -11.38
C VAL A 545 20.22 -19.56 -11.33
N ASP A 546 19.55 -20.71 -11.13
CA ASP A 546 20.24 -22.01 -11.10
C ASP A 546 20.79 -22.37 -12.49
N PRO A 547 22.08 -22.70 -12.63
CA PRO A 547 22.69 -23.14 -13.89
C PRO A 547 21.99 -24.35 -14.55
N ALA A 548 21.28 -25.16 -13.77
CA ALA A 548 20.46 -26.26 -14.29
C ALA A 548 19.43 -25.80 -15.32
N LEU A 549 18.90 -24.58 -15.18
CA LEU A 549 17.94 -24.01 -16.16
C LEU A 549 18.58 -23.85 -17.55
N ALA A 550 19.81 -23.44 -17.63
CA ALA A 550 20.56 -23.37 -18.89
C ALA A 550 20.71 -24.74 -19.54
N GLY A 551 21.05 -25.76 -18.73
CA GLY A 551 21.13 -27.15 -19.22
C GLY A 551 19.78 -27.74 -19.66
N LEU A 552 18.68 -27.30 -19.09
CA LEU A 552 17.32 -27.65 -19.53
C LEU A 552 16.93 -26.89 -20.80
N ALA A 553 17.30 -25.62 -20.91
CA ALA A 553 17.04 -24.76 -22.07
C ALA A 553 17.76 -25.27 -23.34
N ALA A 554 18.99 -25.74 -23.20
CA ALA A 554 19.77 -26.34 -24.31
C ALA A 554 19.09 -27.57 -24.95
N LYS A 555 18.15 -28.20 -24.24
CA LYS A 555 17.41 -29.40 -24.71
C LYS A 555 16.01 -29.09 -25.18
N ALA A 556 15.63 -27.82 -25.27
CA ALA A 556 14.33 -27.35 -25.69
C ALA A 556 14.45 -26.52 -26.99
N ARG A 557 13.40 -26.48 -27.80
CA ARG A 557 13.31 -25.63 -28.99
C ARG A 557 12.90 -24.20 -28.64
N LEU A 558 12.12 -24.03 -27.59
CA LEU A 558 11.64 -22.76 -27.07
C LEU A 558 11.67 -22.77 -25.55
N VAL A 559 12.09 -21.66 -24.95
CA VAL A 559 11.94 -21.40 -23.52
C VAL A 559 10.87 -20.33 -23.30
N VAL A 560 9.93 -20.57 -22.40
CA VAL A 560 8.93 -19.59 -21.98
C VAL A 560 8.98 -19.43 -20.47
N THR A 561 9.13 -18.20 -19.98
CA THR A 561 9.01 -17.89 -18.56
C THR A 561 7.65 -17.28 -18.27
N VAL A 562 7.05 -17.62 -17.13
CA VAL A 562 5.75 -17.09 -16.68
C VAL A 562 5.89 -16.60 -15.26
N GLU A 563 5.63 -15.31 -15.05
CA GLU A 563 5.73 -14.63 -13.76
C GLU A 563 4.55 -13.69 -13.52
N ASP A 564 4.23 -13.41 -12.25
CA ASP A 564 3.22 -12.43 -11.84
C ASP A 564 3.83 -11.04 -11.56
N GLY A 565 5.14 -10.88 -11.83
CA GLY A 565 5.90 -9.65 -11.79
C GLY A 565 5.86 -8.87 -13.11
N ALA A 566 6.47 -7.68 -13.12
CA ALA A 566 6.67 -6.89 -14.34
C ALA A 566 7.56 -7.64 -15.32
N VAL A 567 7.11 -7.81 -16.56
CA VAL A 567 7.88 -8.53 -17.60
C VAL A 567 9.21 -7.85 -17.92
N ASN A 568 9.27 -6.52 -17.82
CA ASN A 568 10.50 -5.76 -18.05
C ASN A 568 11.42 -5.81 -16.83
N GLY A 569 12.55 -6.46 -16.99
CA GLY A 569 13.55 -6.61 -15.92
C GLY A 569 13.20 -7.66 -14.85
N GLY A 570 12.07 -8.35 -14.98
CA GLY A 570 11.64 -9.40 -14.06
C GLY A 570 12.48 -10.67 -14.13
N ALA A 571 12.02 -11.72 -13.48
CA ALA A 571 12.70 -13.01 -13.40
C ALA A 571 12.96 -13.63 -14.78
N GLY A 572 11.98 -13.57 -15.68
CA GLY A 572 12.11 -14.08 -17.02
C GLY A 572 13.19 -13.40 -17.84
N ALA A 573 13.36 -12.09 -17.69
CA ALA A 573 14.44 -11.35 -18.36
C ALA A 573 15.82 -11.76 -17.84
N ARG A 574 15.94 -11.97 -16.53
CA ARG A 574 17.19 -12.42 -15.90
C ARG A 574 17.56 -13.85 -16.27
N ILE A 575 16.56 -14.74 -16.30
CA ILE A 575 16.76 -16.14 -16.76
C ILE A 575 17.19 -16.17 -18.22
N ALA A 576 16.54 -15.36 -19.10
CA ALA A 576 16.93 -15.27 -20.49
C ALA A 576 18.37 -14.79 -20.68
N GLN A 577 18.79 -13.77 -19.90
CA GLN A 577 20.17 -13.30 -19.88
C GLN A 577 21.13 -14.42 -19.46
N THR A 578 20.83 -15.13 -18.37
CA THR A 578 21.69 -16.23 -17.89
C THR A 578 21.84 -17.35 -18.93
N ILE A 579 20.75 -17.73 -19.62
CA ILE A 579 20.76 -18.73 -20.69
C ILE A 579 21.70 -18.28 -21.84
N ALA A 580 21.59 -16.99 -22.23
CA ALA A 580 22.44 -16.44 -23.29
C ALA A 580 23.92 -16.32 -22.86
N ASP A 581 24.20 -15.93 -21.61
CA ASP A 581 25.57 -15.84 -21.06
C ASP A 581 26.27 -17.23 -21.02
N GLU A 582 25.50 -18.31 -20.88
CA GLU A 582 25.99 -19.70 -20.99
C GLU A 582 26.15 -20.17 -22.45
N GLY A 583 25.98 -19.28 -23.43
CA GLY A 583 26.15 -19.57 -24.86
C GLY A 583 25.04 -20.43 -25.47
N ILE A 584 23.87 -20.42 -24.93
CA ILE A 584 22.71 -21.19 -25.40
C ILE A 584 21.76 -20.28 -26.20
N ASP A 585 21.61 -20.61 -27.49
CA ASP A 585 20.83 -19.82 -28.46
C ASP A 585 19.34 -20.20 -28.52
N THR A 586 18.82 -20.97 -27.55
CA THR A 586 17.40 -21.34 -27.54
C THR A 586 16.52 -20.08 -27.40
N PRO A 587 15.59 -19.84 -28.33
CA PRO A 587 14.70 -18.69 -28.27
C PRO A 587 13.96 -18.64 -26.95
N THR A 588 14.00 -17.47 -26.29
CA THR A 588 13.31 -17.26 -25.00
C THR A 588 12.21 -16.22 -25.14
N ARG A 589 11.06 -16.47 -24.54
CA ARG A 589 9.91 -15.57 -24.47
C ARG A 589 9.45 -15.42 -23.02
N GLN A 590 8.95 -14.24 -22.67
CA GLN A 590 8.50 -13.95 -21.32
C GLN A 590 7.02 -13.60 -21.28
N LEU A 591 6.28 -14.15 -20.32
CA LEU A 591 4.95 -13.76 -19.93
C LEU A 591 5.02 -13.17 -18.51
N GLY A 592 4.49 -11.97 -18.35
CA GLY A 592 4.45 -11.24 -17.09
C GLY A 592 3.54 -10.03 -17.23
N VAL A 593 3.44 -9.23 -16.18
CA VAL A 593 2.64 -8.00 -16.20
C VAL A 593 3.26 -7.01 -17.21
N PRO A 594 2.46 -6.48 -18.17
CA PRO A 594 2.94 -5.51 -19.15
C PRO A 594 3.55 -4.26 -18.51
N HIS A 595 4.41 -3.53 -19.26
CA HIS A 595 5.08 -2.31 -18.80
C HIS A 595 4.10 -1.13 -18.70
N ASN A 596 3.10 -1.28 -17.86
CA ASN A 596 2.08 -0.28 -17.54
C ASN A 596 1.69 -0.42 -16.07
N PHE A 597 1.16 0.65 -15.49
CA PHE A 597 0.54 0.55 -14.17
C PHE A 597 -0.75 -0.28 -14.26
N PRO A 598 -0.89 -1.35 -13.45
CA PRO A 598 -2.12 -2.12 -13.42
C PRO A 598 -3.29 -1.25 -12.92
N VAL A 599 -4.46 -1.43 -13.52
CA VAL A 599 -5.69 -0.82 -13.03
C VAL A 599 -6.19 -1.51 -11.75
N HIS A 600 -7.19 -0.93 -11.07
CA HIS A 600 -7.87 -1.60 -9.97
C HIS A 600 -9.00 -2.52 -10.47
N GLY A 601 -9.26 -3.58 -9.73
CA GLY A 601 -10.29 -4.57 -10.04
C GLY A 601 -10.06 -5.88 -9.31
N LYS A 602 -10.81 -6.92 -9.63
CA LYS A 602 -10.51 -8.27 -9.13
C LYS A 602 -9.19 -8.77 -9.72
N VAL A 603 -8.51 -9.64 -9.01
CA VAL A 603 -7.29 -10.28 -9.51
C VAL A 603 -7.52 -10.93 -10.88
N SER A 604 -8.68 -11.61 -11.09
CA SER A 604 -9.06 -12.21 -12.37
C SER A 604 -9.13 -11.20 -13.52
N ASP A 605 -9.67 -10.00 -13.25
CA ASP A 605 -9.82 -8.97 -14.28
C ASP A 605 -8.45 -8.42 -14.70
N ILE A 606 -7.55 -8.21 -13.72
CA ILE A 606 -6.19 -7.72 -13.97
C ILE A 606 -5.35 -8.79 -14.65
N ARG A 607 -5.49 -10.06 -14.26
CA ARG A 607 -4.82 -11.18 -14.95
C ARG A 607 -5.28 -11.31 -16.41
N SER A 608 -6.56 -11.12 -16.67
CA SER A 608 -7.10 -11.08 -18.04
C SER A 608 -6.54 -9.91 -18.84
N TRP A 609 -6.47 -8.70 -18.22
CA TRP A 609 -5.82 -7.54 -18.82
C TRP A 609 -4.34 -7.78 -19.12
N ALA A 610 -3.63 -8.47 -18.24
CA ALA A 610 -2.20 -8.78 -18.38
C ALA A 610 -1.92 -9.94 -19.36
N GLY A 611 -2.96 -10.67 -19.81
CA GLY A 611 -2.79 -11.88 -20.64
C GLY A 611 -2.17 -13.05 -19.87
N LEU A 612 -2.44 -13.15 -18.56
CA LEU A 612 -1.92 -14.16 -17.63
C LEU A 612 -3.01 -15.13 -17.14
N THR A 613 -4.12 -15.27 -17.87
CA THR A 613 -5.07 -16.34 -17.61
C THR A 613 -4.57 -17.67 -18.20
N VAL A 614 -5.04 -18.79 -17.67
CA VAL A 614 -4.68 -20.14 -18.19
C VAL A 614 -4.87 -20.24 -19.70
N PRO A 615 -6.03 -19.84 -20.29
CA PRO A 615 -6.20 -19.84 -21.74
C PRO A 615 -5.20 -18.93 -22.50
N ASP A 616 -4.89 -17.75 -21.94
CA ASP A 616 -3.96 -16.81 -22.59
C ASP A 616 -2.54 -17.36 -22.60
N ILE A 617 -2.09 -17.92 -21.48
CA ILE A 617 -0.77 -18.57 -21.34
C ILE A 617 -0.64 -19.70 -22.38
N GLY A 618 -1.62 -20.61 -22.40
CA GLY A 618 -1.61 -21.73 -23.33
C GLY A 618 -1.60 -21.27 -24.80
N ARG A 619 -2.46 -20.34 -25.17
CA ARG A 619 -2.54 -19.76 -26.52
C ARG A 619 -1.20 -19.11 -26.93
N ARG A 620 -0.62 -18.29 -26.08
CA ARG A 620 0.67 -17.61 -26.38
C ARG A 620 1.82 -18.60 -26.56
N ILE A 621 1.90 -19.63 -25.74
CA ILE A 621 2.91 -20.68 -25.90
C ILE A 621 2.73 -21.38 -27.25
N VAL A 622 1.53 -21.76 -27.64
CA VAL A 622 1.24 -22.38 -28.93
C VAL A 622 1.61 -21.47 -30.10
N GLU A 623 1.21 -20.18 -30.06
CA GLU A 623 1.57 -19.17 -31.06
C GLU A 623 3.11 -19.07 -31.26
N TRP A 624 3.87 -19.03 -30.17
CA TRP A 624 5.33 -18.93 -30.25
C TRP A 624 5.99 -20.24 -30.68
N SER A 625 5.45 -21.38 -30.27
CA SER A 625 5.93 -22.69 -30.71
C SER A 625 5.80 -22.88 -32.22
N ALA A 626 4.68 -22.44 -32.81
CA ALA A 626 4.47 -22.47 -34.23
C ALA A 626 5.46 -21.61 -35.03
N VAL A 627 5.94 -20.50 -34.46
CA VAL A 627 6.93 -19.63 -35.11
C VAL A 627 8.34 -20.26 -35.08
N VAL A 628 8.67 -20.98 -34.02
CA VAL A 628 10.00 -21.58 -33.82
C VAL A 628 10.11 -22.93 -34.53
N SER A 629 8.99 -23.64 -34.74
CA SER A 629 8.93 -24.95 -35.42
C SER A 629 8.04 -24.87 -36.66
N PRO A 630 8.46 -24.22 -37.76
CA PRO A 630 7.61 -24.00 -38.93
C PRO A 630 7.21 -25.29 -39.67
N ASP A 631 7.88 -26.42 -39.39
CA ASP A 631 7.61 -27.72 -40.06
C ASP A 631 6.49 -28.54 -39.37
N SER A 632 5.95 -28.08 -38.25
CA SER A 632 4.78 -28.70 -37.61
C SER A 632 3.51 -28.03 -38.17
N GLU A 633 2.75 -28.71 -39.07
CA GLU A 633 1.44 -28.22 -39.49
C GLU A 633 0.56 -28.00 -38.25
N PRO A 634 0.02 -26.78 -38.04
CA PRO A 634 -0.95 -26.56 -36.98
C PRO A 634 -2.20 -27.36 -37.30
N GLY A 635 -2.57 -28.27 -36.40
CA GLY A 635 -3.87 -28.96 -36.49
C GLY A 635 -4.99 -27.95 -36.67
N ALA A 636 -5.86 -28.20 -37.65
CA ALA A 636 -6.92 -27.32 -38.12
C ALA A 636 -7.79 -26.77 -36.99
N ASP A 637 -8.25 -25.50 -37.17
CA ASP A 637 -9.22 -24.74 -36.38
C ASP A 637 -8.74 -24.01 -35.10
N LEU A 638 -8.00 -22.90 -35.33
CA LEU A 638 -8.04 -21.79 -34.41
C LEU A 638 -8.92 -20.65 -34.95
N PRO A 639 -9.91 -20.15 -34.18
CA PRO A 639 -10.73 -19.02 -34.66
C PRO A 639 -9.89 -17.75 -34.78
N ALA A 640 -10.01 -17.06 -35.91
CA ALA A 640 -9.32 -15.81 -36.20
C ALA A 640 -9.63 -14.73 -35.17
N VAL A 641 -8.61 -14.34 -34.37
CA VAL A 641 -8.72 -13.23 -33.45
C VAL A 641 -8.58 -11.91 -34.19
N ARG A 642 -9.64 -11.10 -34.16
CA ARG A 642 -9.62 -9.71 -34.65
C ARG A 642 -8.62 -8.91 -33.81
N ARG A 643 -7.62 -8.31 -34.46
CA ARG A 643 -6.78 -7.25 -33.86
C ARG A 643 -7.71 -6.14 -33.41
N ALA A 644 -7.73 -5.85 -32.12
CA ALA A 644 -8.29 -4.61 -31.63
C ALA A 644 -7.41 -3.47 -32.17
N ALA A 645 -7.97 -2.69 -33.07
CA ALA A 645 -7.35 -1.48 -33.57
C ALA A 645 -7.19 -0.52 -32.39
N GLY A 646 -5.96 -0.07 -32.14
CA GLY A 646 -5.70 1.05 -31.25
C GLY A 646 -6.48 2.25 -31.77
N GLY A 647 -7.34 2.81 -30.94
CA GLY A 647 -7.97 4.07 -31.21
C GLY A 647 -6.94 5.17 -31.04
N ASP A 648 -6.50 5.77 -32.12
CA ASP A 648 -5.88 7.08 -32.13
C ASP A 648 -6.94 8.08 -31.66
N GLY A 649 -6.73 8.71 -30.54
CA GLY A 649 -7.52 9.82 -30.04
C GLY A 649 -6.62 11.03 -29.91
N GLU A 650 -6.91 12.04 -30.74
CA GLU A 650 -6.39 13.40 -30.65
C GLU A 650 -6.66 14.05 -29.28
#